data_34721ebb972ec04fe0ed1a3118a674cc
#
_entry.id   34721ebb972ec04fe0ed1a3118a674cc
#
_cell.length_a   1.000
_cell.length_b   1.000
_cell.length_c   1.000
_cell.angle_alpha   90.00
_cell.angle_beta   90.00
_cell.angle_gamma   90.00
#
_symmetry.space_group_name_H-M   'P 1'
#
loop_
_entity.id
_entity.type
_entity.pdbx_description
1 polymer ?
#
loop_
_entity_poly.entity_id
_entity_poly.type
_entity_poly.pdbx_seq_one_letter_code
_entity_poly.pdbx_strand_id
1 'polypeptide(L)'
;LGSFTERQWLRNAVEGGTYHQDLTADEKKAILSRLTEVDALERFLGRAYQGYKRFSIEGSDALVVMLDEIIALAALGGAREVAMCMAHRGRINVLTHVLGKSYETIFDEFDGKHPDGAVDASGDVKYHQGADGSREIGGRRVALTLVPNPSHLEFVNAVLEGVARAKQRGSDGKRDEAAVIPVCVHGDAAFAGEGIVAETMNLSLLEGFRTGGTVHIIVNNQIGFTTDPEGARSTRYASDPAKGYDIPIIHVNGDDARACVQAVRLAIAYRSTFNKDVLIDLVSYRRHGHNETDEPAFTQPMLYANIRAHKTPREVWGERLIAEGVITPEVMQSVEQGIMSKLEQIQASPRTGTRASAPPSTQAEVPPAATAVSADELISLNEALLKWPADFKANSRVARTLARRRDAMGDAGGIDWGHAESLAVGSLLIDGTSVRLTGQDVERGTFSHRQDVLHDATSGQTYTPLEHIDSAKGRLEIYNSPLSETAVLGFEYGFSVTVNDTLVMWEAQYGDFANVAQIMVDQFISSGRAKWGQDSSVTMLLPHGYEGGGPEHSSARLERYLQLCAEGNMRVAYPSTPAQYFHILRRQAHTAERRPLILMQPKSLVRLPEAASKLSDLTNGAFQPVIDDASVSSQRESVKRIVFCTGKIYYDLLDKRKRDGGEGVALVRVEELYPWPHDEVARIVDSYPAIEDVVWVQEEPKNMGAWSFVWPRLRVSTGNAITVRYIGRAERASPAEGYAE
;
A
#
# COMPACT_ATOMS: atom_id res chain seq x y z
N LEU A 1 -16.03 -23.97 10.27
CA LEU A 1 -14.78 -23.92 11.03
C LEU A 1 -14.16 -25.30 11.16
N GLY A 2 -12.86 -25.41 10.80
CA GLY A 2 -12.08 -26.67 10.91
C GLY A 2 -11.76 -27.04 12.36
N SER A 3 -11.49 -26.05 13.20
CA SER A 3 -11.11 -26.25 14.60
C SER A 3 -12.29 -26.70 15.47
N PHE A 4 -12.14 -27.86 16.16
CA PHE A 4 -13.12 -28.31 17.12
C PHE A 4 -13.26 -27.34 18.32
N THR A 5 -12.16 -26.82 18.81
CA THR A 5 -12.13 -25.89 19.96
C THR A 5 -12.91 -24.61 19.65
N GLU A 6 -12.71 -24.03 18.45
CA GLU A 6 -13.42 -22.81 18.02
C GLU A 6 -14.92 -23.08 17.85
N ARG A 7 -15.29 -24.20 17.21
CA ARG A 7 -16.71 -24.59 17.10
C ARG A 7 -17.38 -24.80 18.44
N GLN A 8 -16.69 -25.47 19.38
CA GLN A 8 -17.23 -25.71 20.71
C GLN A 8 -17.38 -24.41 21.52
N TRP A 9 -16.39 -23.50 21.40
CA TRP A 9 -16.43 -22.18 22.03
C TRP A 9 -17.62 -21.37 21.52
N LEU A 10 -17.77 -21.26 20.18
CA LEU A 10 -18.89 -20.54 19.57
C LEU A 10 -20.25 -21.14 19.97
N ARG A 11 -20.37 -22.47 19.94
CA ARG A 11 -21.61 -23.14 20.38
C ARG A 11 -21.95 -22.81 21.83
N ASN A 12 -20.99 -22.91 22.73
CA ASN A 12 -21.19 -22.60 24.13
C ASN A 12 -21.57 -21.14 24.33
N ALA A 13 -20.92 -20.22 23.59
CA ALA A 13 -21.19 -18.79 23.67
C ALA A 13 -22.60 -18.43 23.17
N VAL A 14 -23.04 -19.04 22.07
CA VAL A 14 -24.37 -18.77 21.46
C VAL A 14 -25.48 -19.47 22.24
N GLU A 15 -25.38 -20.79 22.48
CA GLU A 15 -26.40 -21.57 23.19
C GLU A 15 -26.50 -21.20 24.67
N GLY A 16 -25.36 -20.84 25.28
CA GLY A 16 -25.31 -20.34 26.66
C GLY A 16 -25.78 -18.90 26.85
N GLY A 17 -26.03 -18.18 25.74
CA GLY A 17 -26.48 -16.78 25.79
C GLY A 17 -25.45 -15.81 26.39
N THR A 18 -24.16 -16.15 26.39
CA THR A 18 -23.10 -15.38 27.07
C THR A 18 -23.06 -13.90 26.61
N TYR A 19 -23.33 -13.64 25.35
CA TYR A 19 -23.32 -12.30 24.75
C TYR A 19 -24.73 -11.76 24.46
N HIS A 20 -25.78 -12.48 24.85
CA HIS A 20 -27.19 -12.11 24.68
C HIS A 20 -27.77 -11.36 25.91
N GLN A 21 -26.91 -10.83 26.77
CA GLN A 21 -27.36 -10.04 27.93
C GLN A 21 -28.16 -8.82 27.46
N ASP A 22 -29.21 -8.52 28.22
CA ASP A 22 -30.01 -7.32 27.93
C ASP A 22 -29.19 -6.05 28.17
N LEU A 23 -29.42 -5.06 27.31
CA LEU A 23 -28.79 -3.76 27.43
C LEU A 23 -29.38 -3.00 28.62
N THR A 24 -28.57 -2.28 29.35
CA THR A 24 -29.01 -1.35 30.40
C THR A 24 -29.86 -0.23 29.77
N ALA A 25 -30.67 0.45 30.61
CA ALA A 25 -31.48 1.58 30.14
C ALA A 25 -30.61 2.71 29.52
N ASP A 26 -29.41 2.91 30.08
CA ASP A 26 -28.49 3.94 29.58
C ASP A 26 -27.86 3.55 28.24
N GLU A 27 -27.44 2.28 28.05
CA GLU A 27 -26.99 1.77 26.77
C GLU A 27 -28.08 1.90 25.68
N LYS A 28 -29.32 1.53 26.03
CA LYS A 28 -30.49 1.66 25.15
C LYS A 28 -30.72 3.11 24.69
N LYS A 29 -30.62 4.07 25.60
CA LYS A 29 -30.75 5.51 25.31
C LYS A 29 -29.58 6.03 24.49
N ALA A 30 -28.36 5.58 24.78
CA ALA A 30 -27.17 5.95 24.02
C ALA A 30 -27.26 5.50 22.55
N ILE A 31 -27.74 4.28 22.31
CA ILE A 31 -28.00 3.75 20.96
C ILE A 31 -29.06 4.62 20.23
N LEU A 32 -30.16 4.99 20.92
CA LEU A 32 -31.17 5.86 20.32
C LEU A 32 -30.60 7.22 19.95
N SER A 33 -29.80 7.83 20.83
CA SER A 33 -29.14 9.10 20.54
C SER A 33 -28.24 8.98 19.30
N ARG A 34 -27.43 7.94 19.20
CA ARG A 34 -26.56 7.70 18.06
C ARG A 34 -27.33 7.49 16.75
N LEU A 35 -28.35 6.65 16.75
CA LEU A 35 -29.21 6.43 15.59
C LEU A 35 -29.93 7.74 15.17
N THR A 36 -30.30 8.58 16.14
CA THR A 36 -30.91 9.88 15.86
C THR A 36 -29.92 10.87 15.25
N GLU A 37 -28.66 10.88 15.70
CA GLU A 37 -27.58 11.70 15.10
C GLU A 37 -27.33 11.30 13.65
N VAL A 38 -27.28 10.00 13.37
CA VAL A 38 -27.07 9.46 12.03
C VAL A 38 -28.23 9.87 11.09
N ASP A 39 -29.46 9.55 11.47
CA ASP A 39 -30.67 9.86 10.73
C ASP A 39 -30.85 11.38 10.51
N ALA A 40 -30.65 12.18 11.54
CA ALA A 40 -30.76 13.63 11.45
C ALA A 40 -29.74 14.25 10.50
N LEU A 41 -28.48 13.80 10.53
CA LEU A 41 -27.45 14.30 9.59
C LEU A 41 -27.81 13.97 8.15
N GLU A 42 -28.24 12.73 7.86
CA GLU A 42 -28.64 12.35 6.50
C GLU A 42 -29.81 13.18 5.98
N ARG A 43 -30.86 13.33 6.78
CA ARG A 43 -32.01 14.15 6.42
C ARG A 43 -31.65 15.64 6.27
N PHE A 44 -30.79 16.15 7.13
CA PHE A 44 -30.29 17.51 7.06
C PHE A 44 -29.51 17.76 5.77
N LEU A 45 -28.52 16.89 5.46
CA LEU A 45 -27.73 16.99 4.23
C LEU A 45 -28.61 16.84 2.98
N GLY A 46 -29.58 15.91 3.00
CA GLY A 46 -30.52 15.72 1.91
C GLY A 46 -31.37 16.95 1.61
N ARG A 47 -31.75 17.74 2.65
CA ARG A 47 -32.52 18.96 2.54
C ARG A 47 -31.65 20.17 2.15
N ALA A 48 -30.49 20.30 2.80
CA ALA A 48 -29.63 21.48 2.67
C ALA A 48 -28.77 21.44 1.37
N TYR A 49 -28.39 20.24 0.91
CA TYR A 49 -27.46 20.04 -0.21
C TYR A 49 -28.09 19.12 -1.26
N GLN A 50 -29.25 19.50 -1.79
CA GLN A 50 -29.98 18.73 -2.80
C GLN A 50 -29.13 18.49 -4.05
N GLY A 51 -29.10 17.24 -4.55
CA GLY A 51 -28.33 16.85 -5.74
C GLY A 51 -26.82 16.63 -5.52
N TYR A 52 -26.30 16.90 -4.32
CA TYR A 52 -24.91 16.58 -4.01
C TYR A 52 -24.77 15.12 -3.62
N LYS A 53 -23.76 14.44 -4.17
CA LYS A 53 -23.43 13.06 -3.80
C LYS A 53 -22.91 12.99 -2.37
N ARG A 54 -23.54 12.17 -1.54
CA ARG A 54 -23.11 11.88 -0.16
C ARG A 54 -23.07 10.38 0.14
N PHE A 55 -23.66 9.55 -0.73
CA PHE A 55 -23.80 8.10 -0.56
C PHE A 55 -24.36 7.75 0.82
N SER A 56 -25.62 8.10 1.01
CA SER A 56 -26.34 7.98 2.28
C SER A 56 -26.25 6.58 2.90
N ILE A 57 -26.08 6.54 4.22
CA ILE A 57 -26.07 5.31 5.01
C ILE A 57 -27.50 4.82 5.34
N GLU A 58 -28.53 5.63 5.10
CA GLU A 58 -29.92 5.35 5.51
C GLU A 58 -30.36 3.94 5.13
N GLY A 59 -30.82 3.20 6.13
CA GLY A 59 -31.16 1.79 6.07
C GLY A 59 -30.07 0.86 6.61
N SER A 60 -28.86 1.37 6.80
CA SER A 60 -27.72 0.66 7.39
C SER A 60 -27.13 1.40 8.60
N ASP A 61 -27.91 2.23 9.23
CA ASP A 61 -27.54 3.15 10.34
C ASP A 61 -26.91 2.43 11.54
N ALA A 62 -27.30 1.20 11.79
CA ALA A 62 -26.78 0.35 12.86
C ALA A 62 -25.24 0.12 12.74
N LEU A 63 -24.65 0.30 11.53
CA LEU A 63 -23.19 0.23 11.37
C LEU A 63 -22.48 1.18 12.33
N VAL A 64 -22.97 2.42 12.49
CA VAL A 64 -22.32 3.41 13.37
C VAL A 64 -22.38 2.96 14.84
N VAL A 65 -23.50 2.38 15.26
CA VAL A 65 -23.65 1.77 16.60
C VAL A 65 -22.69 0.61 16.81
N MET A 66 -22.53 -0.25 15.79
CA MET A 66 -21.57 -1.37 15.83
C MET A 66 -20.12 -0.88 15.94
N LEU A 67 -19.74 0.15 15.21
CA LEU A 67 -18.40 0.73 15.30
C LEU A 67 -18.15 1.37 16.67
N ASP A 68 -19.15 2.04 17.27
CA ASP A 68 -19.06 2.57 18.63
C ASP A 68 -18.80 1.45 19.65
N GLU A 69 -19.51 0.32 19.53
CA GLU A 69 -19.33 -0.84 20.43
C GLU A 69 -17.96 -1.52 20.22
N ILE A 70 -17.50 -1.65 18.98
CA ILE A 70 -16.15 -2.18 18.69
C ILE A 70 -15.09 -1.32 19.38
N ILE A 71 -15.18 0.00 19.26
CA ILE A 71 -14.23 0.94 19.85
C ILE A 71 -14.28 0.85 21.39
N ALA A 72 -15.47 0.75 21.95
CA ALA A 72 -15.63 0.60 23.39
C ALA A 72 -14.98 -0.69 23.91
N LEU A 73 -15.22 -1.82 23.25
CA LEU A 73 -14.64 -3.11 23.62
C LEU A 73 -13.12 -3.15 23.39
N ALA A 74 -12.63 -2.51 22.31
CA ALA A 74 -11.21 -2.37 22.06
C ALA A 74 -10.51 -1.61 23.19
N ALA A 75 -11.09 -0.47 23.62
CA ALA A 75 -10.58 0.31 24.75
C ALA A 75 -10.53 -0.49 26.04
N LEU A 76 -11.62 -1.19 26.37
CA LEU A 76 -11.72 -2.02 27.57
C LEU A 76 -10.74 -3.20 27.50
N GLY A 77 -10.52 -3.77 26.32
CA GLY A 77 -9.55 -4.84 26.06
C GLY A 77 -8.09 -4.38 26.06
N GLY A 78 -7.82 -3.07 26.14
CA GLY A 78 -6.48 -2.51 26.23
C GLY A 78 -5.83 -2.18 24.88
N ALA A 79 -6.58 -2.22 23.77
CA ALA A 79 -6.09 -1.77 22.48
C ALA A 79 -5.77 -0.27 22.51
N ARG A 80 -4.69 0.10 21.81
CA ARG A 80 -4.26 1.50 21.68
C ARG A 80 -4.99 2.21 20.53
N GLU A 81 -5.41 1.42 19.53
CA GLU A 81 -6.00 1.96 18.32
C GLU A 81 -7.00 1.00 17.67
N VAL A 82 -8.00 1.58 16.99
CA VAL A 82 -8.85 0.89 16.02
C VAL A 82 -8.58 1.52 14.65
N ALA A 83 -8.05 0.73 13.72
CA ALA A 83 -7.80 1.13 12.35
C ALA A 83 -8.92 0.59 11.44
N MET A 84 -9.48 1.44 10.59
CA MET A 84 -10.67 1.11 9.80
C MET A 84 -10.48 1.40 8.32
N CYS A 85 -11.12 0.62 7.47
CA CYS A 85 -11.40 0.99 6.09
C CYS A 85 -12.88 0.75 5.74
N MET A 86 -13.37 1.48 4.76
CA MET A 86 -14.74 1.32 4.28
C MET A 86 -14.91 1.92 2.88
N ALA A 87 -15.91 1.47 2.15
CA ALA A 87 -16.33 2.11 0.91
C ALA A 87 -16.92 3.51 1.16
N HIS A 88 -17.36 4.18 0.09
CA HIS A 88 -17.91 5.54 0.15
C HIS A 88 -19.23 5.65 0.92
N ARG A 89 -20.10 4.60 0.92
CA ARG A 89 -21.42 4.65 1.55
C ARG A 89 -21.33 4.73 3.07
N GLY A 90 -21.95 5.79 3.62
CA GLY A 90 -21.93 6.06 5.06
C GLY A 90 -20.65 6.68 5.58
N ARG A 91 -19.61 6.88 4.74
CA ARG A 91 -18.31 7.39 5.17
C ARG A 91 -18.43 8.77 5.83
N ILE A 92 -19.29 9.66 5.32
CA ILE A 92 -19.50 10.99 5.91
C ILE A 92 -20.02 10.87 7.34
N ASN A 93 -20.96 9.95 7.59
CA ASN A 93 -21.48 9.66 8.93
C ASN A 93 -20.40 9.07 9.84
N VAL A 94 -19.58 8.13 9.34
CA VAL A 94 -18.47 7.55 10.12
C VAL A 94 -17.40 8.61 10.42
N LEU A 95 -17.01 9.44 9.44
CA LEU A 95 -16.08 10.57 9.68
C LEU A 95 -16.58 11.49 10.79
N THR A 96 -17.88 11.80 10.81
CA THR A 96 -18.47 12.71 11.78
C THR A 96 -18.66 12.05 13.13
N HIS A 97 -19.39 10.94 13.20
CA HIS A 97 -19.87 10.37 14.45
C HIS A 97 -18.92 9.35 15.08
N VAL A 98 -18.02 8.76 14.30
CA VAL A 98 -17.02 7.82 14.80
C VAL A 98 -15.66 8.49 14.96
N LEU A 99 -15.15 9.16 13.93
CA LEU A 99 -13.82 9.82 13.97
C LEU A 99 -13.85 11.21 14.64
N GLY A 100 -15.03 11.83 14.77
CA GLY A 100 -15.19 13.12 15.43
C GLY A 100 -14.93 14.34 14.53
N LYS A 101 -15.01 14.18 13.20
CA LYS A 101 -14.93 15.31 12.28
C LYS A 101 -16.12 16.25 12.50
N SER A 102 -15.87 17.54 12.66
CA SER A 102 -16.92 18.50 13.03
C SER A 102 -17.96 18.71 11.91
N TYR A 103 -19.18 19.02 12.29
CA TYR A 103 -20.23 19.35 11.32
C TYR A 103 -19.86 20.57 10.47
N GLU A 104 -19.18 21.55 11.06
CA GLU A 104 -18.68 22.74 10.37
C GLU A 104 -17.77 22.34 9.21
N THR A 105 -16.82 21.45 9.45
CA THR A 105 -15.90 20.96 8.41
C THR A 105 -16.65 20.22 7.31
N ILE A 106 -17.60 19.36 7.67
CA ILE A 106 -18.44 18.64 6.69
C ILE A 106 -19.22 19.62 5.82
N PHE A 107 -19.85 20.63 6.41
CA PHE A 107 -20.63 21.63 5.66
C PHE A 107 -19.73 22.49 4.77
N ASP A 108 -18.54 22.85 5.22
CA ASP A 108 -17.56 23.59 4.40
C ASP A 108 -17.14 22.77 3.16
N GLU A 109 -16.95 21.45 3.30
CA GLU A 109 -16.66 20.58 2.16
C GLU A 109 -17.85 20.47 1.18
N PHE A 110 -19.09 20.54 1.67
CA PHE A 110 -20.27 20.60 0.80
C PHE A 110 -20.40 21.96 0.10
N ASP A 111 -19.98 23.02 0.75
CA ASP A 111 -19.94 24.39 0.17
C ASP A 111 -18.77 24.60 -0.80
N GLY A 112 -17.95 23.54 -1.03
CA GLY A 112 -16.75 23.63 -1.90
C GLY A 112 -15.61 24.43 -1.30
N LYS A 113 -15.62 24.66 0.02
CA LYS A 113 -14.51 25.24 0.73
C LYS A 113 -13.56 24.11 1.10
N HIS A 114 -12.36 24.16 0.58
CA HIS A 114 -11.31 23.23 0.99
C HIS A 114 -10.64 23.75 2.25
N PRO A 115 -10.52 22.97 3.33
CA PRO A 115 -9.57 23.28 4.37
C PRO A 115 -8.20 23.17 3.71
N ASP A 116 -7.43 24.23 3.81
CA ASP A 116 -6.03 24.33 3.43
C ASP A 116 -5.71 24.41 1.94
N GLY A 117 -5.19 25.58 1.59
CA GLY A 117 -4.56 25.87 0.34
C GLY A 117 -3.31 25.03 0.06
N ALA A 118 -3.49 23.74 -0.16
CA ALA A 118 -2.54 22.92 -0.88
C ALA A 118 -2.61 23.38 -2.34
N VAL A 119 -1.81 24.34 -2.71
CA VAL A 119 -1.72 24.90 -4.08
C VAL A 119 -1.30 23.78 -5.05
N ASP A 120 -0.68 22.71 -4.55
CA ASP A 120 -0.12 21.61 -5.34
C ASP A 120 -0.80 20.24 -5.12
N ALA A 121 -1.86 20.15 -4.31
CA ALA A 121 -2.58 18.89 -4.12
C ALA A 121 -3.88 18.90 -4.92
N SER A 122 -4.09 17.86 -5.74
CA SER A 122 -5.35 17.70 -6.47
C SER A 122 -6.53 17.41 -5.55
N GLY A 123 -6.25 16.88 -4.35
CA GLY A 123 -7.26 16.44 -3.39
C GLY A 123 -8.10 15.27 -3.88
N ASP A 124 -9.11 14.90 -3.11
CA ASP A 124 -10.09 13.88 -3.47
C ASP A 124 -11.47 14.30 -2.96
N VAL A 125 -12.52 13.62 -3.44
CA VAL A 125 -13.90 13.88 -3.04
C VAL A 125 -14.12 13.55 -1.57
N LYS A 126 -15.04 14.27 -0.92
CA LYS A 126 -15.30 14.18 0.52
C LYS A 126 -15.58 12.77 1.06
N TYR A 127 -16.22 11.93 0.24
CA TYR A 127 -16.56 10.55 0.60
C TYR A 127 -15.45 9.53 0.31
N HIS A 128 -14.22 9.98 -0.01
CA HIS A 128 -12.99 9.16 -0.08
C HIS A 128 -11.98 9.52 1.00
N GLN A 129 -12.16 10.65 1.68
CA GLN A 129 -11.21 11.15 2.67
C GLN A 129 -11.04 10.18 3.84
N GLY A 130 -9.80 10.07 4.31
CA GLY A 130 -9.46 9.46 5.59
C GLY A 130 -9.51 10.48 6.72
N ALA A 131 -9.37 10.00 7.94
CA ALA A 131 -9.20 10.84 9.11
C ALA A 131 -8.55 10.07 10.26
N ASP A 132 -7.85 10.81 11.12
CA ASP A 132 -7.43 10.34 12.43
C ASP A 132 -8.27 11.01 13.50
N GLY A 133 -8.58 10.25 14.54
CA GLY A 133 -9.36 10.72 15.67
C GLY A 133 -8.96 10.02 16.98
N SER A 134 -9.66 10.28 18.05
CA SER A 134 -9.50 9.53 19.29
C SER A 134 -10.75 9.61 20.16
N ARG A 135 -10.96 8.60 21.01
CA ARG A 135 -12.01 8.59 22.01
C ARG A 135 -11.47 8.24 23.40
N GLU A 136 -12.09 8.79 24.42
CA GLU A 136 -11.85 8.40 25.81
C GLU A 136 -12.98 7.53 26.30
N ILE A 137 -12.65 6.31 26.72
CA ILE A 137 -13.60 5.31 27.20
C ILE A 137 -13.05 4.68 28.48
N GLY A 138 -13.79 4.80 29.57
CA GLY A 138 -13.35 4.25 30.85
C GLY A 138 -12.00 4.81 31.35
N GLY A 139 -11.69 6.06 31.02
CA GLY A 139 -10.42 6.71 31.38
C GLY A 139 -9.23 6.29 30.48
N ARG A 140 -9.49 5.56 29.40
CA ARG A 140 -8.48 5.16 28.41
C ARG A 140 -8.70 5.88 27.08
N ARG A 141 -7.63 6.41 26.51
CA ARG A 141 -7.65 7.00 25.17
C ARG A 141 -7.34 5.93 24.13
N VAL A 142 -8.23 5.79 23.16
CA VAL A 142 -8.03 4.94 21.96
C VAL A 142 -7.92 5.83 20.75
N ALA A 143 -6.86 5.65 19.97
CA ALA A 143 -6.71 6.29 18.68
C ALA A 143 -7.63 5.63 17.65
N LEU A 144 -8.09 6.41 16.68
CA LEU A 144 -8.93 5.95 15.58
C LEU A 144 -8.31 6.40 14.28
N THR A 145 -8.17 5.49 13.33
CA THR A 145 -7.73 5.82 11.96
C THR A 145 -8.75 5.27 10.97
N LEU A 146 -9.23 6.11 10.06
CA LEU A 146 -9.96 5.69 8.86
C LEU A 146 -9.07 5.92 7.64
N VAL A 147 -8.66 4.84 7.00
CA VAL A 147 -7.80 4.90 5.81
C VAL A 147 -8.58 5.51 4.63
N PRO A 148 -8.01 6.49 3.89
CA PRO A 148 -8.64 6.99 2.67
C PRO A 148 -8.64 5.91 1.59
N ASN A 149 -9.60 5.96 0.66
CA ASN A 149 -9.67 5.02 -0.45
C ASN A 149 -10.25 5.64 -1.71
N PRO A 150 -9.93 5.10 -2.90
CA PRO A 150 -10.56 5.50 -4.15
C PRO A 150 -11.96 4.88 -4.31
N SER A 151 -12.65 5.16 -5.40
CA SER A 151 -13.89 4.48 -5.78
C SER A 151 -13.74 3.00 -6.16
N HIS A 152 -12.49 2.51 -6.30
CA HIS A 152 -12.18 1.12 -6.56
C HIS A 152 -12.38 0.32 -5.27
N LEU A 153 -13.50 -0.40 -5.21
CA LEU A 153 -13.97 -1.07 -4.00
C LEU A 153 -13.01 -2.18 -3.57
N GLU A 154 -12.88 -2.39 -2.25
CA GLU A 154 -12.17 -3.48 -1.57
C GLU A 154 -10.63 -3.43 -1.64
N PHE A 155 -10.00 -2.67 -2.54
CA PHE A 155 -8.54 -2.62 -2.63
C PHE A 155 -7.87 -2.01 -1.40
N VAL A 156 -8.58 -1.14 -0.69
CA VAL A 156 -8.13 -0.55 0.58
C VAL A 156 -8.01 -1.59 1.72
N ASN A 157 -8.62 -2.76 1.59
CA ASN A 157 -8.57 -3.80 2.63
C ASN A 157 -7.13 -4.23 2.90
N ALA A 158 -6.39 -4.58 1.86
CA ALA A 158 -4.97 -4.95 1.98
C ALA A 158 -4.12 -3.80 2.52
N VAL A 159 -4.44 -2.56 2.13
CA VAL A 159 -3.77 -1.35 2.67
C VAL A 159 -4.01 -1.21 4.16
N LEU A 160 -5.24 -1.42 4.63
CA LEU A 160 -5.56 -1.40 6.07
C LEU A 160 -4.75 -2.45 6.85
N GLU A 161 -4.64 -3.67 6.33
CA GLU A 161 -3.87 -4.73 7.00
C GLU A 161 -2.39 -4.32 7.16
N GLY A 162 -1.81 -3.70 6.14
CA GLY A 162 -0.46 -3.13 6.20
C GLY A 162 -0.32 -2.02 7.25
N VAL A 163 -1.27 -1.09 7.29
CA VAL A 163 -1.36 -0.02 8.30
C VAL A 163 -1.46 -0.61 9.71
N ALA A 164 -2.36 -1.55 9.92
CA ALA A 164 -2.55 -2.20 11.23
C ALA A 164 -1.28 -2.94 11.67
N ARG A 165 -0.67 -3.74 10.78
CA ARG A 165 0.57 -4.46 11.04
C ARG A 165 1.71 -3.52 11.46
N ALA A 166 1.87 -2.40 10.77
CA ALA A 166 2.89 -1.41 11.08
C ALA A 166 2.65 -0.76 12.45
N LYS A 167 1.42 -0.40 12.77
CA LYS A 167 1.02 0.19 14.06
C LYS A 167 1.07 -0.79 15.23
N GLN A 168 1.04 -2.09 14.99
CA GLN A 168 1.21 -3.13 16.02
C GLN A 168 2.65 -3.26 16.52
N ARG A 169 3.62 -2.61 15.88
CA ARG A 169 5.01 -2.57 16.38
C ARG A 169 5.08 -1.73 17.66
N GLY A 170 5.60 -2.32 18.72
CA GLY A 170 5.91 -1.63 19.97
C GLY A 170 7.18 -0.80 19.86
N SER A 171 7.43 0.08 20.82
CA SER A 171 8.67 0.86 20.91
C SER A 171 9.94 -0.03 21.09
N ASP A 172 9.75 -1.24 21.59
CA ASP A 172 10.78 -2.28 21.67
C ASP A 172 10.92 -3.07 20.36
N GLY A 173 10.12 -2.69 19.34
CA GLY A 173 10.03 -3.32 18.04
C GLY A 173 9.33 -4.68 18.04
N LYS A 174 8.85 -5.20 19.17
CA LYS A 174 8.04 -6.41 19.20
C LYS A 174 6.64 -6.12 18.70
N ARG A 175 6.04 -7.11 18.09
CA ARG A 175 4.66 -7.04 17.62
C ARG A 175 3.69 -7.33 18.75
N ASP A 176 2.68 -6.48 18.89
CA ASP A 176 1.54 -6.67 19.79
C ASP A 176 0.26 -6.65 18.96
N GLU A 177 -0.26 -7.82 18.61
CA GLU A 177 -1.47 -8.00 17.79
C GLU A 177 -2.73 -7.48 18.50
N ALA A 178 -2.72 -7.36 19.83
CA ALA A 178 -3.83 -6.81 20.59
C ALA A 178 -3.84 -5.27 20.61
N ALA A 179 -2.70 -4.64 20.31
CA ALA A 179 -2.57 -3.18 20.41
C ALA A 179 -3.39 -2.42 19.37
N VAL A 180 -3.62 -3.01 18.18
CA VAL A 180 -4.39 -2.39 17.10
C VAL A 180 -5.39 -3.40 16.55
N ILE A 181 -6.65 -2.99 16.49
CA ILE A 181 -7.74 -3.80 15.94
C ILE A 181 -8.09 -3.28 14.57
N PRO A 182 -7.84 -4.04 13.48
CA PRO A 182 -8.32 -3.70 12.15
C PRO A 182 -9.81 -4.00 12.01
N VAL A 183 -10.53 -3.11 11.31
CA VAL A 183 -11.95 -3.25 10.98
C VAL A 183 -12.16 -2.95 9.50
N CYS A 184 -12.56 -3.96 8.74
CA CYS A 184 -12.92 -3.82 7.32
C CYS A 184 -14.44 -3.76 7.15
N VAL A 185 -14.94 -2.67 6.58
CA VAL A 185 -16.36 -2.51 6.24
C VAL A 185 -16.55 -2.66 4.73
N HIS A 186 -17.30 -3.68 4.34
CA HIS A 186 -17.50 -4.10 2.97
C HIS A 186 -18.90 -3.79 2.44
N GLY A 187 -19.04 -3.67 1.12
CA GLY A 187 -20.33 -3.78 0.45
C GLY A 187 -20.61 -5.24 0.05
N ASP A 188 -21.88 -5.67 0.09
CA ASP A 188 -22.26 -7.07 -0.19
C ASP A 188 -21.93 -7.54 -1.60
N ALA A 189 -22.18 -6.70 -2.60
CA ALA A 189 -21.86 -7.03 -3.99
C ALA A 189 -20.34 -7.05 -4.24
N ALA A 190 -19.59 -6.11 -3.64
CA ALA A 190 -18.15 -6.03 -3.79
C ALA A 190 -17.44 -7.19 -3.06
N PHE A 191 -17.84 -7.51 -1.84
CA PHE A 191 -17.27 -8.62 -1.07
C PHE A 191 -17.36 -9.95 -1.80
N ALA A 192 -18.50 -10.21 -2.43
CA ALA A 192 -18.70 -11.46 -3.18
C ALA A 192 -18.01 -11.45 -4.55
N GLY A 193 -17.81 -10.28 -5.17
CA GLY A 193 -17.37 -10.15 -6.56
C GLY A 193 -15.91 -9.80 -6.77
N GLU A 194 -15.30 -9.06 -5.83
CA GLU A 194 -13.94 -8.55 -6.00
C GLU A 194 -12.87 -9.55 -5.52
N GLY A 195 -11.98 -9.97 -6.43
CA GLY A 195 -10.93 -10.96 -6.14
C GLY A 195 -9.97 -10.55 -5.02
N ILE A 196 -9.74 -9.23 -4.83
CA ILE A 196 -8.89 -8.71 -3.78
C ILE A 196 -9.37 -9.09 -2.37
N VAL A 197 -10.66 -9.34 -2.18
CA VAL A 197 -11.22 -9.81 -0.90
C VAL A 197 -10.65 -11.18 -0.55
N ALA A 198 -10.63 -12.11 -1.51
CA ALA A 198 -10.06 -13.44 -1.33
C ALA A 198 -8.54 -13.38 -1.07
N GLU A 199 -7.82 -12.54 -1.80
CA GLU A 199 -6.39 -12.33 -1.59
C GLU A 199 -6.10 -11.79 -0.18
N THR A 200 -6.86 -10.80 0.28
CA THR A 200 -6.70 -10.20 1.62
C THR A 200 -7.01 -11.21 2.73
N MET A 201 -8.11 -11.97 2.62
CA MET A 201 -8.44 -13.01 3.59
C MET A 201 -7.36 -14.10 3.66
N ASN A 202 -6.70 -14.40 2.54
CA ASN A 202 -5.59 -15.36 2.53
C ASN A 202 -4.37 -14.87 3.32
N LEU A 203 -4.18 -13.58 3.52
CA LEU A 203 -3.09 -13.02 4.33
C LEU A 203 -3.28 -13.22 5.83
N SER A 204 -4.50 -13.43 6.29
CA SER A 204 -4.92 -13.30 7.71
C SER A 204 -4.16 -14.17 8.71
N LEU A 205 -3.66 -15.33 8.31
CA LEU A 205 -2.91 -16.25 9.17
C LEU A 205 -1.44 -16.41 8.76
N LEU A 206 -0.99 -15.73 7.71
CA LEU A 206 0.39 -15.82 7.24
C LEU A 206 1.32 -14.98 8.12
N GLU A 207 2.44 -15.56 8.56
CA GLU A 207 3.35 -14.94 9.54
C GLU A 207 3.82 -13.53 9.14
N GLY A 208 4.14 -13.33 7.87
CA GLY A 208 4.56 -12.02 7.35
C GLY A 208 3.46 -10.97 7.29
N PHE A 209 2.17 -11.36 7.40
CA PHE A 209 1.04 -10.49 7.08
C PHE A 209 -0.06 -10.43 8.15
N ARG A 210 -0.21 -11.45 8.99
CA ARG A 210 -1.28 -11.51 9.99
C ARG A 210 -1.26 -10.33 10.95
N THR A 211 -2.45 -9.90 11.36
CA THR A 211 -2.71 -8.78 12.27
C THR A 211 -3.43 -9.19 13.57
N GLY A 212 -3.48 -10.49 13.87
CA GLY A 212 -4.18 -11.02 15.05
C GLY A 212 -5.69 -10.98 14.94
N GLY A 213 -6.19 -11.01 13.71
CA GLY A 213 -7.60 -11.04 13.35
C GLY A 213 -8.20 -9.68 13.04
N THR A 214 -8.92 -9.63 11.93
CA THR A 214 -9.69 -8.48 11.44
C THR A 214 -11.17 -8.68 11.71
N VAL A 215 -11.86 -7.64 12.15
CA VAL A 215 -13.32 -7.64 12.24
C VAL A 215 -13.87 -7.17 10.89
N HIS A 216 -14.46 -8.08 10.14
CA HIS A 216 -15.13 -7.77 8.87
C HIS A 216 -16.60 -7.48 9.11
N ILE A 217 -17.13 -6.43 8.52
CA ILE A 217 -18.56 -6.09 8.53
C ILE A 217 -19.03 -5.92 7.10
N ILE A 218 -19.88 -6.81 6.61
CA ILE A 218 -20.55 -6.60 5.33
C ILE A 218 -21.81 -5.77 5.56
N VAL A 219 -21.85 -4.55 5.02
CA VAL A 219 -23.07 -3.74 4.97
C VAL A 219 -23.91 -4.26 3.80
N ASN A 220 -24.70 -5.29 4.09
CA ASN A 220 -25.47 -6.04 3.12
C ASN A 220 -26.80 -5.35 2.84
N ASN A 221 -26.79 -4.38 1.95
CA ASN A 221 -28.01 -3.67 1.54
C ASN A 221 -28.77 -4.37 0.40
N GLN A 222 -28.33 -5.55 0.00
CA GLN A 222 -28.98 -6.49 -0.91
C GLN A 222 -29.13 -5.95 -2.35
N ILE A 223 -28.30 -5.00 -2.75
CA ILE A 223 -28.28 -4.46 -4.11
C ILE A 223 -26.90 -3.91 -4.47
N GLY A 224 -26.37 -4.28 -5.63
CA GLY A 224 -25.12 -3.75 -6.20
C GLY A 224 -25.42 -2.78 -7.34
N PHE A 225 -25.41 -1.46 -7.09
CA PHE A 225 -25.84 -0.42 -8.02
C PHE A 225 -27.31 -0.65 -8.46
N THR A 226 -27.52 -1.42 -9.53
CA THR A 226 -28.85 -1.83 -10.05
C THR A 226 -28.99 -3.35 -10.19
N THR A 227 -28.09 -4.13 -9.59
CA THR A 227 -28.03 -5.59 -9.71
C THR A 227 -28.55 -6.23 -8.44
N ASP A 228 -29.57 -7.06 -8.56
CA ASP A 228 -30.14 -7.84 -7.47
C ASP A 228 -29.17 -8.97 -7.04
N PRO A 229 -29.32 -9.55 -5.82
CA PRO A 229 -28.47 -10.62 -5.34
C PRO A 229 -28.31 -11.81 -6.28
N GLU A 230 -29.40 -12.23 -6.95
CA GLU A 230 -29.37 -13.35 -7.90
C GLU A 230 -28.52 -13.06 -9.14
N GLY A 231 -28.41 -11.78 -9.53
CA GLY A 231 -27.52 -11.36 -10.63
C GLY A 231 -26.10 -11.04 -10.19
N ALA A 232 -25.88 -10.84 -8.89
CA ALA A 232 -24.60 -10.38 -8.35
C ALA A 232 -23.70 -11.52 -7.82
N ARG A 233 -24.27 -12.63 -7.36
CA ARG A 233 -23.51 -13.74 -6.76
C ARG A 233 -24.17 -15.10 -6.97
N SER A 234 -23.34 -16.15 -7.07
CA SER A 234 -23.80 -17.54 -7.17
C SER A 234 -24.08 -18.16 -5.80
N THR A 235 -23.66 -17.53 -4.72
CA THR A 235 -23.83 -18.01 -3.36
C THR A 235 -25.12 -17.49 -2.72
N ARG A 236 -25.62 -18.18 -1.71
CA ARG A 236 -26.82 -17.75 -0.98
C ARG A 236 -26.58 -16.44 -0.23
N TYR A 237 -25.43 -16.31 0.44
CA TYR A 237 -25.07 -15.14 1.23
C TYR A 237 -23.87 -14.43 0.61
N ALA A 238 -23.83 -13.11 0.74
CA ALA A 238 -22.68 -12.31 0.33
C ALA A 238 -21.38 -12.72 1.07
N SER A 239 -21.54 -13.18 2.30
CA SER A 239 -20.47 -13.62 3.21
C SER A 239 -19.91 -15.02 2.91
N ASP A 240 -20.51 -15.80 2.02
CA ASP A 240 -20.10 -17.19 1.76
C ASP A 240 -18.62 -17.37 1.33
N PRO A 241 -17.96 -16.42 0.61
CA PRO A 241 -16.54 -16.54 0.33
C PRO A 241 -15.65 -16.73 1.58
N ALA A 242 -16.02 -16.13 2.71
CA ALA A 242 -15.28 -16.25 3.96
C ALA A 242 -15.24 -17.67 4.53
N LYS A 243 -16.19 -18.54 4.14
CA LYS A 243 -16.20 -19.95 4.54
C LYS A 243 -14.96 -20.72 4.06
N GLY A 244 -14.43 -20.35 2.88
CA GLY A 244 -13.23 -20.94 2.31
C GLY A 244 -11.97 -20.68 3.13
N TYR A 245 -11.98 -19.62 3.95
CA TYR A 245 -10.88 -19.21 4.83
C TYR A 245 -11.09 -19.57 6.29
N ASP A 246 -12.10 -20.39 6.57
CA ASP A 246 -12.42 -20.86 7.93
C ASP A 246 -12.78 -19.72 8.91
N ILE A 247 -13.33 -18.62 8.38
CA ILE A 247 -13.75 -17.43 9.13
C ILE A 247 -15.19 -17.63 9.60
N PRO A 248 -15.51 -17.47 10.91
CA PRO A 248 -16.88 -17.56 11.38
C PRO A 248 -17.72 -16.36 10.92
N ILE A 249 -18.97 -16.64 10.55
CA ILE A 249 -19.91 -15.67 10.01
C ILE A 249 -21.09 -15.52 10.98
N ILE A 250 -21.40 -14.28 11.33
CA ILE A 250 -22.55 -13.91 12.18
C ILE A 250 -23.51 -13.09 11.33
N HIS A 251 -24.71 -13.60 11.06
CA HIS A 251 -25.75 -12.83 10.37
C HIS A 251 -26.59 -12.05 11.39
N VAL A 252 -26.82 -10.77 11.15
CA VAL A 252 -27.63 -9.91 12.01
C VAL A 252 -28.53 -8.99 11.19
N ASN A 253 -29.76 -8.76 11.70
CA ASN A 253 -30.69 -7.80 11.09
C ASN A 253 -30.33 -6.37 11.53
N GLY A 254 -30.08 -5.48 10.58
CA GLY A 254 -29.74 -4.06 10.80
C GLY A 254 -30.83 -3.23 11.48
N ASP A 255 -32.08 -3.68 11.46
CA ASP A 255 -33.17 -3.03 12.18
C ASP A 255 -33.17 -3.36 13.70
N ASP A 256 -32.48 -4.42 14.14
CA ASP A 256 -32.36 -4.78 15.54
C ASP A 256 -31.01 -4.31 16.12
N ALA A 257 -30.98 -3.05 16.56
CA ALA A 257 -29.76 -2.45 17.13
C ALA A 257 -29.21 -3.22 18.34
N ARG A 258 -30.06 -3.88 19.14
CA ARG A 258 -29.61 -4.75 20.25
C ARG A 258 -28.88 -5.98 19.72
N ALA A 259 -29.43 -6.65 18.74
CA ALA A 259 -28.80 -7.82 18.13
C ALA A 259 -27.45 -7.42 17.45
N CYS A 260 -27.39 -6.23 16.85
CA CYS A 260 -26.13 -5.71 16.26
C CYS A 260 -25.03 -5.53 17.32
N VAL A 261 -25.35 -4.97 18.49
CA VAL A 261 -24.41 -4.84 19.63
C VAL A 261 -23.97 -6.22 20.12
N GLN A 262 -24.91 -7.16 20.28
CA GLN A 262 -24.61 -8.53 20.73
C GLN A 262 -23.71 -9.27 19.73
N ALA A 263 -23.95 -9.10 18.42
CA ALA A 263 -23.10 -9.68 17.37
C ALA A 263 -21.65 -9.14 17.46
N VAL A 264 -21.50 -7.84 17.70
CA VAL A 264 -20.17 -7.22 17.91
C VAL A 264 -19.48 -7.79 19.15
N ARG A 265 -20.20 -7.92 20.26
CA ARG A 265 -19.64 -8.50 21.50
C ARG A 265 -19.12 -9.91 21.29
N LEU A 266 -19.88 -10.75 20.58
CA LEU A 266 -19.45 -12.10 20.22
C LEU A 266 -18.24 -12.08 19.29
N ALA A 267 -18.25 -11.22 18.28
CA ALA A 267 -17.16 -11.10 17.30
C ALA A 267 -15.84 -10.66 17.95
N ILE A 268 -15.86 -9.63 18.77
CA ILE A 268 -14.67 -9.13 19.47
C ILE A 268 -14.14 -10.17 20.45
N ALA A 269 -15.03 -10.87 21.16
CA ALA A 269 -14.62 -11.94 22.06
C ALA A 269 -13.98 -13.12 21.33
N TYR A 270 -14.52 -13.53 20.17
CA TYR A 270 -13.90 -14.55 19.32
C TYR A 270 -12.51 -14.11 18.85
N ARG A 271 -12.41 -12.91 18.25
CA ARG A 271 -11.14 -12.34 17.80
C ARG A 271 -10.08 -12.34 18.91
N SER A 272 -10.46 -11.84 20.08
CA SER A 272 -9.54 -11.71 21.22
C SER A 272 -9.13 -13.06 21.82
N THR A 273 -9.97 -14.08 21.67
CA THR A 273 -9.67 -15.44 22.17
C THR A 273 -8.75 -16.21 21.23
N PHE A 274 -8.94 -16.06 19.92
CA PHE A 274 -8.29 -16.91 18.93
C PHE A 274 -7.27 -16.16 18.04
N ASN A 275 -7.20 -14.84 18.11
CA ASN A 275 -6.40 -13.98 17.22
C ASN A 275 -6.66 -14.28 15.74
N LYS A 276 -7.93 -14.42 15.37
CA LYS A 276 -8.41 -14.75 14.03
C LYS A 276 -9.49 -13.79 13.57
N ASP A 277 -9.67 -13.73 12.25
CA ASP A 277 -10.72 -12.96 11.62
C ASP A 277 -12.11 -13.46 12.01
N VAL A 278 -13.05 -12.53 12.02
CA VAL A 278 -14.48 -12.79 12.23
C VAL A 278 -15.29 -11.87 11.32
N LEU A 279 -16.40 -12.36 10.82
CA LEU A 279 -17.23 -11.62 9.88
C LEU A 279 -18.66 -11.47 10.42
N ILE A 280 -19.18 -10.23 10.35
CA ILE A 280 -20.57 -9.91 10.61
C ILE A 280 -21.24 -9.50 9.30
N ASP A 281 -22.28 -10.23 8.90
CA ASP A 281 -23.15 -9.91 7.76
C ASP A 281 -24.33 -9.11 8.27
N LEU A 282 -24.24 -7.77 8.16
CA LEU A 282 -25.27 -6.81 8.58
C LEU A 282 -26.32 -6.70 7.48
N VAL A 283 -27.37 -7.49 7.56
CA VAL A 283 -28.48 -7.48 6.59
C VAL A 283 -29.32 -6.23 6.79
N SER A 284 -29.35 -5.39 5.78
CA SER A 284 -29.94 -4.06 5.81
C SER A 284 -30.56 -3.71 4.45
N TYR A 285 -30.83 -2.45 4.19
CA TYR A 285 -31.34 -1.95 2.91
C TYR A 285 -30.71 -0.61 2.55
N ARG A 286 -30.84 -0.18 1.31
CA ARG A 286 -30.39 1.11 0.81
C ARG A 286 -31.61 2.00 0.53
N ARG A 287 -31.80 3.09 1.29
CA ARG A 287 -32.98 3.96 1.20
C ARG A 287 -33.08 4.69 -0.14
N HIS A 288 -31.98 5.19 -0.66
CA HIS A 288 -31.92 5.96 -1.90
C HIS A 288 -31.30 5.15 -3.05
N GLY A 289 -31.13 5.74 -4.24
CA GLY A 289 -30.40 5.13 -5.33
C GLY A 289 -28.92 4.85 -5.01
N HIS A 290 -28.16 4.48 -6.01
CA HIS A 290 -26.71 4.30 -5.80
C HIS A 290 -26.07 5.56 -5.23
N ASN A 291 -26.49 6.70 -5.74
CA ASN A 291 -26.25 8.03 -5.17
C ASN A 291 -27.56 8.83 -5.20
N GLU A 292 -27.55 10.07 -4.72
CA GLU A 292 -28.71 10.92 -4.52
C GLU A 292 -29.34 11.45 -5.83
N THR A 293 -28.67 11.27 -6.96
CA THR A 293 -29.20 11.65 -8.29
C THR A 293 -29.77 10.46 -9.06
N ASP A 294 -29.70 9.26 -8.50
CA ASP A 294 -30.18 8.02 -9.11
C ASP A 294 -31.59 7.67 -8.61
N GLU A 295 -32.51 7.28 -9.53
CA GLU A 295 -33.84 6.81 -9.17
C GLU A 295 -33.90 5.27 -9.25
N PRO A 296 -33.78 4.59 -8.10
CA PRO A 296 -33.68 3.14 -8.07
C PRO A 296 -34.95 2.40 -8.47
N ALA A 297 -36.12 3.05 -8.44
CA ALA A 297 -37.37 2.43 -8.84
C ALA A 297 -37.43 2.15 -10.36
N PHE A 298 -36.55 2.74 -11.17
CA PHE A 298 -36.45 2.42 -12.59
C PHE A 298 -36.08 0.96 -12.86
N THR A 299 -35.28 0.36 -11.97
CA THR A 299 -34.78 -1.02 -12.11
C THR A 299 -35.38 -1.97 -11.06
N GLN A 300 -35.59 -1.50 -9.81
CA GLN A 300 -36.13 -2.31 -8.70
C GLN A 300 -37.41 -1.70 -8.10
N PRO A 301 -38.51 -1.58 -8.87
CA PRO A 301 -39.71 -0.89 -8.41
C PRO A 301 -40.38 -1.56 -7.19
N MET A 302 -40.40 -2.89 -7.15
CA MET A 302 -41.01 -3.65 -6.04
C MET A 302 -40.22 -3.53 -4.76
N LEU A 303 -38.88 -3.65 -4.85
CA LEU A 303 -37.98 -3.50 -3.71
C LEU A 303 -38.14 -2.11 -3.10
N TYR A 304 -38.12 -1.06 -3.94
CA TYR A 304 -38.20 0.30 -3.44
C TYR A 304 -39.60 0.72 -2.98
N ALA A 305 -40.66 0.07 -3.49
CA ALA A 305 -41.99 0.22 -2.89
C ALA A 305 -42.00 -0.27 -1.42
N ASN A 306 -41.38 -1.42 -1.15
CA ASN A 306 -41.25 -1.95 0.19
C ASN A 306 -40.35 -1.06 1.09
N ILE A 307 -39.19 -0.62 0.57
CA ILE A 307 -38.24 0.24 1.30
C ILE A 307 -38.88 1.59 1.68
N ARG A 308 -39.68 2.20 0.77
CA ARG A 308 -40.34 3.46 1.09
C ARG A 308 -41.39 3.32 2.21
N ALA A 309 -42.01 2.16 2.33
CA ALA A 309 -42.99 1.86 3.39
C ALA A 309 -42.30 1.41 4.71
N HIS A 310 -41.00 1.07 4.67
CA HIS A 310 -40.28 0.57 5.81
C HIS A 310 -39.80 1.70 6.74
N LYS A 311 -39.92 1.49 8.06
CA LYS A 311 -39.43 2.41 9.08
C LYS A 311 -37.92 2.47 9.11
N THR A 312 -37.37 3.60 9.51
CA THR A 312 -35.92 3.72 9.73
C THR A 312 -35.46 2.92 10.95
N PRO A 313 -34.21 2.47 11.03
CA PRO A 313 -33.67 1.79 12.22
C PRO A 313 -33.88 2.62 13.50
N ARG A 314 -33.78 3.95 13.42
CA ARG A 314 -34.08 4.86 14.53
C ARG A 314 -35.52 4.74 14.98
N GLU A 315 -36.49 4.74 14.07
CA GLU A 315 -37.93 4.62 14.38
C GLU A 315 -38.24 3.26 15.00
N VAL A 316 -37.73 2.18 14.40
CA VAL A 316 -37.90 0.81 14.93
C VAL A 316 -37.35 0.70 16.36
N TRP A 317 -36.16 1.21 16.60
CA TRP A 317 -35.55 1.19 17.93
C TRP A 317 -36.30 2.08 18.92
N GLY A 318 -36.67 3.30 18.55
CA GLY A 318 -37.41 4.23 19.40
C GLY A 318 -38.76 3.68 19.84
N GLU A 319 -39.56 3.11 18.92
CA GLU A 319 -40.83 2.47 19.24
C GLU A 319 -40.68 1.30 20.20
N ARG A 320 -39.62 0.50 20.03
CA ARG A 320 -39.29 -0.59 20.96
C ARG A 320 -39.00 -0.06 22.36
N LEU A 321 -38.23 1.01 22.50
CA LEU A 321 -37.91 1.60 23.78
C LEU A 321 -39.14 2.22 24.48
N ILE A 322 -40.06 2.77 23.68
CA ILE A 322 -41.35 3.25 24.22
C ILE A 322 -42.20 2.06 24.73
N ALA A 323 -42.27 0.98 23.96
CA ALA A 323 -43.01 -0.23 24.34
C ALA A 323 -42.39 -0.91 25.58
N GLU A 324 -41.08 -0.84 25.76
CA GLU A 324 -40.34 -1.33 26.92
C GLU A 324 -40.45 -0.36 28.16
N GLY A 325 -41.03 0.83 27.96
CA GLY A 325 -41.15 1.85 29.03
C GLY A 325 -39.83 2.54 29.40
N VAL A 326 -38.81 2.44 28.54
CA VAL A 326 -37.48 3.04 28.77
C VAL A 326 -37.50 4.56 28.49
N ILE A 327 -38.29 4.98 27.53
CA ILE A 327 -38.50 6.39 27.14
C ILE A 327 -40.00 6.66 26.86
N THR A 328 -40.35 7.94 26.72
CA THR A 328 -41.66 8.35 26.21
C THR A 328 -41.56 8.91 24.81
N PRO A 329 -42.66 9.02 24.05
CA PRO A 329 -42.69 9.64 22.73
C PRO A 329 -42.12 11.07 22.71
N GLU A 330 -42.39 11.85 23.77
CA GLU A 330 -41.90 13.23 23.91
C GLU A 330 -40.36 13.27 24.04
N VAL A 331 -39.75 12.32 24.73
CA VAL A 331 -38.30 12.19 24.85
C VAL A 331 -37.68 11.90 23.48
N MET A 332 -38.27 10.95 22.74
CA MET A 332 -37.79 10.63 21.37
C MET A 332 -37.84 11.86 20.46
N GLN A 333 -38.92 12.61 20.48
CA GLN A 333 -39.09 13.83 19.70
C GLN A 333 -38.11 14.95 20.15
N SER A 334 -37.90 15.11 21.44
CA SER A 334 -37.01 16.12 22.01
C SER A 334 -35.54 15.88 21.58
N VAL A 335 -35.08 14.61 21.61
CA VAL A 335 -33.73 14.24 21.14
C VAL A 335 -33.54 14.64 19.68
N GLU A 336 -34.50 14.29 18.81
CA GLU A 336 -34.46 14.63 17.38
C GLU A 336 -34.43 16.14 17.16
N GLN A 337 -35.33 16.87 17.79
CA GLN A 337 -35.39 18.33 17.67
C GLN A 337 -34.10 19.02 18.13
N GLY A 338 -33.50 18.53 19.23
CA GLY A 338 -32.23 19.04 19.73
C GLY A 338 -31.10 18.90 18.73
N ILE A 339 -31.00 17.75 18.08
CA ILE A 339 -29.95 17.48 17.09
C ILE A 339 -30.20 18.32 15.81
N MET A 340 -31.42 18.35 15.30
CA MET A 340 -31.77 19.15 14.12
C MET A 340 -31.51 20.64 14.33
N SER A 341 -31.90 21.19 15.48
CA SER A 341 -31.64 22.58 15.83
C SER A 341 -30.16 22.90 15.91
N LYS A 342 -29.34 21.96 16.45
CA LYS A 342 -27.88 22.09 16.45
C LYS A 342 -27.31 22.17 15.03
N LEU A 343 -27.73 21.30 14.13
CA LEU A 343 -27.29 21.29 12.73
C LEU A 343 -27.66 22.59 12.02
N GLU A 344 -28.89 23.08 12.21
CA GLU A 344 -29.39 24.34 11.64
C GLU A 344 -28.61 25.55 12.18
N GLN A 345 -28.32 25.60 13.48
CA GLN A 345 -27.50 26.64 14.08
C GLN A 345 -26.09 26.68 13.52
N ILE A 346 -25.45 25.50 13.37
CA ILE A 346 -24.10 25.39 12.79
C ILE A 346 -24.11 25.86 11.34
N GLN A 347 -25.12 25.47 10.55
CA GLN A 347 -25.22 25.95 9.16
C GLN A 347 -25.40 27.45 9.05
N ALA A 348 -26.20 28.06 9.95
CA ALA A 348 -26.48 29.49 9.97
C ALA A 348 -25.32 30.33 10.53
N SER A 349 -24.40 29.73 11.25
CA SER A 349 -23.27 30.44 11.85
C SER A 349 -22.28 30.92 10.79
N PRO A 350 -21.70 32.16 10.94
CA PRO A 350 -20.64 32.60 10.07
C PRO A 350 -19.44 31.66 10.15
N ARG A 351 -19.19 30.94 9.07
CA ARG A 351 -18.04 30.04 8.99
C ARG A 351 -16.85 30.82 8.43
N THR A 352 -15.99 31.28 9.32
CA THR A 352 -14.70 31.87 8.96
C THR A 352 -13.74 30.72 8.62
N GLY A 353 -13.71 30.35 7.36
CA GLY A 353 -12.66 29.45 6.88
C GLY A 353 -11.32 30.12 7.04
N THR A 354 -10.58 29.75 8.07
CA THR A 354 -9.14 30.01 8.10
C THR A 354 -8.53 29.11 7.05
N ARG A 355 -8.22 29.66 5.89
CA ARG A 355 -7.28 29.04 4.97
C ARG A 355 -5.97 28.88 5.73
N ALA A 356 -5.71 27.73 6.28
CA ALA A 356 -4.35 27.39 6.62
C ALA A 356 -3.59 27.30 5.29
N SER A 357 -2.66 28.21 5.09
CA SER A 357 -1.75 28.12 3.96
C SER A 357 -0.86 26.91 4.20
N ALA A 358 -0.98 25.89 3.36
CA ALA A 358 0.07 24.90 3.26
C ALA A 358 1.38 25.65 3.00
N PRO A 359 2.48 25.30 3.68
CA PRO A 359 3.76 25.86 3.32
C PRO A 359 3.99 25.56 1.83
N PRO A 360 4.51 26.53 1.05
CA PRO A 360 4.85 26.28 -0.34
C PRO A 360 5.74 25.03 -0.36
N SER A 361 5.46 24.09 -1.25
CA SER A 361 6.39 23.01 -1.54
C SER A 361 7.60 23.63 -2.25
N THR A 362 8.42 24.33 -1.48
CA THR A 362 9.78 24.59 -1.93
C THR A 362 10.39 23.19 -2.01
N GLN A 363 10.69 22.74 -3.22
CA GLN A 363 11.72 21.73 -3.42
C GLN A 363 13.01 22.33 -2.83
N ALA A 364 13.14 22.24 -1.51
CA ALA A 364 14.42 22.45 -0.88
C ALA A 364 15.29 21.31 -1.47
N GLU A 365 16.38 21.68 -2.11
CA GLU A 365 17.41 20.72 -2.47
C GLU A 365 17.80 19.97 -1.19
N VAL A 366 17.26 18.79 -1.01
CA VAL A 366 17.65 17.92 0.10
C VAL A 366 19.07 17.49 -0.24
N PRO A 367 20.08 17.78 0.62
CA PRO A 367 21.43 17.32 0.36
C PRO A 367 21.43 15.81 0.08
N PRO A 368 22.23 15.35 -0.89
CA PRO A 368 22.27 13.91 -1.19
C PRO A 368 22.63 13.15 0.08
N ALA A 369 21.84 12.15 0.44
CA ALA A 369 22.08 11.32 1.61
C ALA A 369 23.47 10.66 1.47
N ALA A 370 24.26 10.67 2.54
CA ALA A 370 25.51 9.93 2.59
C ALA A 370 25.20 8.43 2.55
N THR A 371 25.63 7.75 1.48
CA THR A 371 25.32 6.33 1.26
C THR A 371 26.55 5.44 1.31
N ALA A 372 27.75 6.02 1.32
CA ALA A 372 29.01 5.31 1.49
C ALA A 372 29.12 4.73 2.91
N VAL A 373 29.76 3.57 3.03
CA VAL A 373 30.03 2.88 4.30
C VAL A 373 31.51 2.57 4.37
N SER A 374 32.12 2.64 5.56
CA SER A 374 33.57 2.40 5.71
C SER A 374 33.97 0.97 5.31
N ALA A 375 35.16 0.81 4.77
CA ALA A 375 35.68 -0.51 4.38
C ALA A 375 35.72 -1.50 5.55
N ASP A 376 36.18 -1.04 6.71
CA ASP A 376 36.26 -1.89 7.91
C ASP A 376 34.88 -2.40 8.36
N GLU A 377 33.86 -1.54 8.27
CA GLU A 377 32.47 -1.92 8.60
C GLU A 377 31.92 -2.94 7.61
N LEU A 378 32.11 -2.71 6.29
CA LEU A 378 31.62 -3.65 5.26
C LEU A 378 32.35 -5.00 5.32
N ILE A 379 33.65 -5.02 5.60
CA ILE A 379 34.42 -6.26 5.77
C ILE A 379 33.96 -7.00 7.03
N SER A 380 33.78 -6.30 8.14
CA SER A 380 33.27 -6.90 9.39
C SER A 380 31.85 -7.46 9.21
N LEU A 381 30.99 -6.70 8.54
CA LEU A 381 29.60 -7.12 8.19
C LEU A 381 29.64 -8.37 7.31
N ASN A 382 30.48 -8.37 6.25
CA ASN A 382 30.57 -9.52 5.36
C ASN A 382 30.99 -10.79 6.13
N GLU A 383 31.95 -10.68 7.05
CA GLU A 383 32.35 -11.82 7.89
C GLU A 383 31.23 -12.28 8.84
N ALA A 384 30.41 -11.38 9.34
CA ALA A 384 29.24 -11.74 10.15
C ALA A 384 28.22 -12.49 9.32
N LEU A 385 27.94 -12.06 8.09
CA LEU A 385 26.97 -12.71 7.17
C LEU A 385 27.39 -14.11 6.70
N LEU A 386 28.68 -14.45 6.85
CA LEU A 386 29.23 -15.76 6.49
C LEU A 386 29.37 -16.72 7.68
N LYS A 387 28.73 -16.38 8.81
CA LYS A 387 28.71 -17.21 10.01
C LYS A 387 27.32 -17.76 10.27
N TRP A 388 27.26 -19.03 10.65
CA TRP A 388 26.07 -19.70 11.15
C TRP A 388 26.47 -20.73 12.21
N PRO A 389 25.58 -21.27 13.05
CA PRO A 389 25.83 -22.23 14.09
C PRO A 389 26.66 -23.44 13.59
N ALA A 390 27.57 -23.95 14.39
CA ALA A 390 28.44 -25.03 14.00
C ALA A 390 27.75 -26.37 13.69
N ASP A 391 26.58 -26.57 14.26
CA ASP A 391 25.68 -27.71 14.03
C ASP A 391 24.73 -27.50 12.84
N PHE A 392 24.63 -26.29 12.30
CA PHE A 392 23.79 -25.97 11.13
C PHE A 392 24.48 -26.40 9.83
N LYS A 393 23.81 -27.24 9.05
CA LYS A 393 24.36 -27.82 7.81
C LYS A 393 23.77 -27.12 6.59
N ALA A 394 24.26 -25.94 6.25
CA ALA A 394 23.87 -25.25 5.03
C ALA A 394 24.15 -26.13 3.78
N ASN A 395 23.30 -26.00 2.73
CA ASN A 395 23.55 -26.67 1.47
C ASN A 395 24.94 -26.35 0.94
N SER A 396 25.74 -27.38 0.58
CA SER A 396 27.16 -27.22 0.22
C SER A 396 27.42 -26.33 -1.01
N ARG A 397 26.44 -26.22 -1.93
CA ARG A 397 26.56 -25.30 -3.09
C ARG A 397 26.33 -23.87 -2.66
N VAL A 398 25.33 -23.61 -1.81
CA VAL A 398 25.05 -22.30 -1.23
C VAL A 398 26.23 -21.83 -0.41
N ALA A 399 26.75 -22.65 0.51
CA ALA A 399 27.89 -22.33 1.35
C ALA A 399 29.14 -21.96 0.52
N ARG A 400 29.42 -22.70 -0.57
CA ARG A 400 30.52 -22.38 -1.49
C ARG A 400 30.31 -21.05 -2.25
N THR A 401 29.07 -20.76 -2.64
CA THR A 401 28.75 -19.49 -3.31
C THR A 401 28.94 -18.34 -2.36
N LEU A 402 28.43 -18.44 -1.13
CA LEU A 402 28.60 -17.41 -0.10
C LEU A 402 30.07 -17.22 0.30
N ALA A 403 30.85 -18.30 0.40
CA ALA A 403 32.27 -18.20 0.75
C ALA A 403 33.08 -17.34 -0.23
N ARG A 404 32.71 -17.26 -1.51
CA ARG A 404 33.33 -16.39 -2.52
C ARG A 404 33.19 -14.89 -2.21
N ARG A 405 32.20 -14.52 -1.39
CA ARG A 405 32.01 -13.14 -0.96
C ARG A 405 33.19 -12.60 -0.15
N ARG A 406 33.98 -13.45 0.47
CA ARG A 406 35.26 -13.04 1.12
C ARG A 406 36.25 -12.53 0.09
N ASP A 407 36.45 -13.27 -0.98
CA ASP A 407 37.43 -12.90 -2.02
C ASP A 407 36.98 -11.63 -2.73
N ALA A 408 35.69 -11.44 -2.90
CA ALA A 408 35.07 -10.25 -3.54
C ALA A 408 35.31 -8.93 -2.76
N MET A 409 35.64 -9.01 -1.45
CA MET A 409 35.99 -7.83 -0.63
C MET A 409 37.43 -7.38 -0.84
N GLY A 410 38.27 -8.13 -1.57
CA GLY A 410 39.64 -7.77 -1.89
C GLY A 410 39.77 -6.83 -3.09
N ASP A 411 41.01 -6.45 -3.41
CA ASP A 411 41.36 -5.48 -4.48
C ASP A 411 40.85 -5.89 -5.89
N ALA A 412 40.74 -7.19 -6.15
CA ALA A 412 40.27 -7.71 -7.40
C ALA A 412 38.78 -7.39 -7.61
N GLY A 413 38.00 -7.13 -6.54
CA GLY A 413 36.57 -6.94 -6.58
C GLY A 413 35.80 -8.24 -6.83
N GLY A 414 34.58 -8.12 -7.35
CA GLY A 414 33.72 -9.26 -7.61
C GLY A 414 32.45 -9.24 -6.77
N ILE A 415 32.11 -8.10 -6.18
CA ILE A 415 30.84 -7.89 -5.45
C ILE A 415 29.71 -7.95 -6.49
N ASP A 416 28.92 -9.02 -6.42
CA ASP A 416 27.76 -9.23 -7.26
C ASP A 416 26.49 -8.57 -6.68
N TRP A 417 25.36 -8.70 -7.39
CA TRP A 417 24.08 -8.04 -7.03
C TRP A 417 23.56 -8.45 -5.66
N GLY A 418 23.47 -9.75 -5.41
CA GLY A 418 22.97 -10.27 -4.14
C GLY A 418 23.92 -9.97 -2.96
N HIS A 419 25.24 -9.91 -3.23
CA HIS A 419 26.21 -9.52 -2.23
C HIS A 419 26.07 -8.04 -1.86
N ALA A 420 25.97 -7.15 -2.87
CA ALA A 420 25.77 -5.72 -2.64
C ALA A 420 24.46 -5.43 -1.89
N GLU A 421 23.39 -6.17 -2.19
CA GLU A 421 22.11 -6.07 -1.48
C GLU A 421 22.25 -6.47 -0.01
N SER A 422 22.88 -7.63 0.27
CA SER A 422 23.07 -8.08 1.66
C SER A 422 23.95 -7.10 2.46
N LEU A 423 24.96 -6.47 1.82
CA LEU A 423 25.79 -5.42 2.44
C LEU A 423 24.99 -4.13 2.67
N ALA A 424 24.13 -3.72 1.72
CA ALA A 424 23.26 -2.56 1.89
C ALA A 424 22.28 -2.77 3.05
N VAL A 425 21.57 -3.89 3.05
CA VAL A 425 20.60 -4.25 4.09
C VAL A 425 21.27 -4.34 5.45
N GLY A 426 22.39 -5.10 5.55
CA GLY A 426 23.11 -5.26 6.82
C GLY A 426 23.62 -3.94 7.38
N SER A 427 24.16 -3.06 6.54
CA SER A 427 24.63 -1.72 6.97
C SER A 427 23.48 -0.82 7.43
N LEU A 428 22.29 -0.92 6.79
CA LEU A 428 21.09 -0.21 7.25
C LEU A 428 20.62 -0.71 8.62
N LEU A 429 20.67 -2.02 8.86
CA LEU A 429 20.35 -2.57 10.17
C LEU A 429 21.30 -2.08 11.26
N ILE A 430 22.60 -1.95 10.96
CA ILE A 430 23.62 -1.38 11.87
C ILE A 430 23.33 0.10 12.14
N ASP A 431 22.96 0.88 11.13
CA ASP A 431 22.56 2.29 11.26
C ASP A 431 21.30 2.49 12.11
N GLY A 432 20.48 1.46 12.27
CA GLY A 432 19.22 1.49 13.01
C GLY A 432 17.96 1.58 12.14
N THR A 433 18.12 1.54 10.83
CA THR A 433 16.99 1.44 9.89
C THR A 433 16.54 -0.01 9.79
N SER A 434 15.26 -0.27 10.04
CA SER A 434 14.69 -1.59 9.82
C SER A 434 14.51 -1.85 8.32
N VAL A 435 14.43 -3.11 7.94
CA VAL A 435 14.20 -3.52 6.55
C VAL A 435 13.08 -4.55 6.52
N ARG A 436 12.11 -4.32 5.65
CA ARG A 436 11.03 -5.27 5.34
C ARG A 436 11.06 -5.60 3.85
N LEU A 437 11.21 -6.89 3.53
CA LEU A 437 11.22 -7.40 2.16
C LEU A 437 10.19 -8.51 2.03
N THR A 438 9.24 -8.35 1.13
CA THR A 438 8.25 -9.38 0.80
C THR A 438 8.11 -9.55 -0.71
N GLY A 439 7.58 -10.69 -1.11
CA GLY A 439 7.39 -11.08 -2.49
C GLY A 439 7.54 -12.58 -2.66
N GLN A 440 7.28 -13.09 -3.85
CA GLN A 440 7.41 -14.51 -4.14
C GLN A 440 8.91 -14.89 -4.22
N ASP A 441 9.31 -15.94 -3.49
CA ASP A 441 10.69 -16.46 -3.45
C ASP A 441 11.78 -15.48 -2.97
N VAL A 442 11.43 -14.41 -2.23
CA VAL A 442 12.39 -13.38 -1.83
C VAL A 442 13.46 -13.86 -0.85
N GLU A 443 13.18 -14.85 -0.03
CA GLU A 443 14.16 -15.40 0.93
C GLU A 443 15.41 -15.96 0.23
N ARG A 444 15.24 -16.53 -0.96
CA ARG A 444 16.31 -17.06 -1.82
C ARG A 444 16.65 -16.10 -2.96
N GLY A 445 15.67 -15.32 -3.39
CA GLY A 445 15.63 -14.60 -4.66
C GLY A 445 15.24 -15.51 -5.84
N THR A 446 14.38 -15.02 -6.75
CA THR A 446 13.90 -15.80 -7.92
C THR A 446 15.06 -16.40 -8.72
N PHE A 447 16.16 -15.68 -8.86
CA PHE A 447 17.35 -16.13 -9.59
C PHE A 447 18.40 -16.80 -8.70
N SER A 448 18.05 -17.20 -7.48
CA SER A 448 18.98 -17.77 -6.46
C SER A 448 20.19 -16.87 -6.20
N HIS A 449 20.01 -15.55 -6.22
CA HIS A 449 21.07 -14.55 -6.07
C HIS A 449 21.20 -14.02 -4.64
N ARG A 450 20.10 -14.01 -3.85
CA ARG A 450 20.04 -13.42 -2.51
C ARG A 450 20.55 -14.38 -1.43
N GLN A 451 19.84 -15.47 -1.18
CA GLN A 451 20.19 -16.48 -0.16
C GLN A 451 20.25 -15.91 1.27
N ASP A 452 19.31 -15.05 1.64
CA ASP A 452 19.29 -14.41 2.95
C ASP A 452 18.72 -15.33 4.04
N VAL A 453 17.86 -16.30 3.68
CA VAL A 453 17.40 -17.35 4.58
C VAL A 453 18.01 -18.68 4.18
N LEU A 454 18.86 -19.23 5.07
CA LEU A 454 19.50 -20.52 4.88
C LEU A 454 18.66 -21.64 5.47
N HIS A 455 18.69 -22.82 4.83
CA HIS A 455 18.00 -24.02 5.29
C HIS A 455 19.02 -25.09 5.69
N ASP A 456 18.83 -25.68 6.87
CA ASP A 456 19.61 -26.84 7.29
C ASP A 456 19.22 -28.07 6.46
N ALA A 457 20.20 -28.67 5.81
CA ALA A 457 19.99 -29.81 4.91
C ALA A 457 19.53 -31.09 5.62
N THR A 458 19.59 -31.15 6.95
CA THR A 458 19.23 -32.32 7.75
C THR A 458 17.93 -32.13 8.52
N SER A 459 17.77 -30.97 9.17
CA SER A 459 16.61 -30.68 10.03
C SER A 459 15.53 -29.85 9.35
N GLY A 460 15.87 -29.15 8.25
CA GLY A 460 14.99 -28.18 7.59
C GLY A 460 14.82 -26.85 8.36
N GLN A 461 15.51 -26.67 9.48
CA GLN A 461 15.48 -25.41 10.22
C GLN A 461 16.07 -24.28 9.39
N THR A 462 15.57 -23.07 9.59
CA THR A 462 16.03 -21.86 8.91
C THR A 462 17.01 -21.08 9.77
N TYR A 463 17.91 -20.35 9.12
CA TYR A 463 18.82 -19.40 9.75
C TYR A 463 19.00 -18.19 8.83
N THR A 464 18.81 -17.00 9.38
CA THR A 464 18.92 -15.72 8.67
C THR A 464 20.14 -14.96 9.19
N PRO A 465 21.28 -14.96 8.51
CA PRO A 465 22.50 -14.30 9.01
C PRO A 465 22.30 -12.80 9.32
N LEU A 466 21.50 -12.10 8.54
CA LEU A 466 21.18 -10.68 8.73
C LEU A 466 20.48 -10.39 10.07
N GLU A 467 19.72 -11.32 10.63
CA GLU A 467 19.08 -11.18 11.94
C GLU A 467 20.07 -11.39 13.12
N HIS A 468 21.27 -11.90 12.82
CA HIS A 468 22.28 -12.25 13.81
C HIS A 468 23.51 -11.36 13.75
N ILE A 469 23.37 -10.15 13.25
CA ILE A 469 24.41 -9.12 13.28
C ILE A 469 24.42 -8.47 14.67
N ASP A 470 25.47 -8.72 15.47
CA ASP A 470 25.56 -8.25 16.86
C ASP A 470 25.41 -6.72 17.00
N SER A 471 25.85 -5.95 16.01
CA SER A 471 25.78 -4.48 16.00
C SER A 471 24.49 -3.92 15.42
N ALA A 472 23.59 -4.76 14.93
CA ALA A 472 22.32 -4.31 14.36
C ALA A 472 21.42 -3.66 15.43
N LYS A 473 20.86 -2.51 15.09
CA LYS A 473 19.87 -1.77 15.87
C LYS A 473 18.49 -1.82 15.23
N GLY A 474 18.48 -1.87 13.88
CA GLY A 474 17.27 -2.11 13.08
C GLY A 474 16.90 -3.60 13.05
N ARG A 475 15.72 -3.91 12.53
CA ARG A 475 15.20 -5.28 12.42
C ARG A 475 14.97 -5.67 10.97
N LEU A 476 15.18 -6.93 10.66
CA LEU A 476 14.83 -7.53 9.39
C LEU A 476 13.47 -8.22 9.50
N GLU A 477 12.60 -7.98 8.53
CA GLU A 477 11.43 -8.78 8.22
C GLU A 477 11.55 -9.24 6.76
N ILE A 478 11.80 -10.52 6.53
CA ILE A 478 11.87 -11.09 5.19
C ILE A 478 10.96 -12.30 5.10
N TYR A 479 10.01 -12.27 4.12
CA TYR A 479 8.99 -13.31 3.99
C TYR A 479 8.66 -13.59 2.54
N ASN A 480 8.71 -14.87 2.17
CA ASN A 480 8.06 -15.31 0.94
C ASN A 480 6.57 -15.03 1.03
N SER A 481 6.02 -14.29 0.09
CA SER A 481 4.59 -13.99 0.02
C SER A 481 3.80 -15.14 -0.60
N PRO A 482 2.48 -15.20 -0.36
CA PRO A 482 1.62 -16.01 -1.21
C PRO A 482 1.67 -15.50 -2.66
N LEU A 483 1.11 -16.29 -3.58
CA LEU A 483 1.02 -15.95 -5.01
C LEU A 483 -0.12 -14.95 -5.21
N SER A 484 0.17 -13.69 -4.85
CA SER A 484 -0.74 -12.56 -4.89
C SER A 484 0.07 -11.28 -5.02
N GLU A 485 -0.02 -10.61 -6.14
CA GLU A 485 0.65 -9.32 -6.36
C GLU A 485 -0.16 -8.17 -5.75
N THR A 486 -1.48 -8.19 -5.96
CA THR A 486 -2.34 -7.05 -5.59
C THR A 486 -2.43 -6.84 -4.09
N ALA A 487 -2.79 -7.89 -3.34
CA ALA A 487 -2.94 -7.76 -1.88
C ALA A 487 -1.59 -7.53 -1.20
N VAL A 488 -0.53 -8.20 -1.64
CA VAL A 488 0.79 -8.05 -1.03
C VAL A 488 1.35 -6.65 -1.27
N LEU A 489 1.29 -6.11 -2.50
CA LEU A 489 1.72 -4.75 -2.78
C LEU A 489 0.87 -3.71 -2.04
N GLY A 490 -0.45 -3.92 -1.95
CA GLY A 490 -1.35 -3.07 -1.17
C GLY A 490 -1.00 -3.05 0.32
N PHE A 491 -0.67 -4.21 0.87
CA PHE A 491 -0.20 -4.35 2.24
C PHE A 491 1.11 -3.59 2.47
N GLU A 492 2.10 -3.78 1.61
CA GLU A 492 3.40 -3.09 1.74
C GLU A 492 3.27 -1.58 1.55
N TYR A 493 2.38 -1.12 0.67
CA TYR A 493 2.03 0.30 0.60
C TYR A 493 1.47 0.81 1.93
N GLY A 494 0.46 0.13 2.50
CA GLY A 494 -0.14 0.47 3.80
C GLY A 494 0.87 0.46 4.94
N PHE A 495 1.77 -0.52 4.95
CA PHE A 495 2.88 -0.58 5.91
C PHE A 495 3.80 0.64 5.74
N SER A 496 4.19 0.95 4.51
CA SER A 496 5.15 2.01 4.20
C SER A 496 4.64 3.43 4.52
N VAL A 497 3.35 3.72 4.36
CA VAL A 497 2.79 5.04 4.71
C VAL A 497 2.69 5.26 6.22
N THR A 498 2.85 4.21 7.00
CA THR A 498 2.70 4.23 8.46
C THR A 498 4.05 4.35 9.19
N VAL A 499 5.11 3.75 8.65
CA VAL A 499 6.45 3.76 9.26
C VAL A 499 7.39 4.73 8.53
N ASN A 500 8.34 5.31 9.26
CA ASN A 500 9.36 6.19 8.71
C ASN A 500 10.80 5.73 9.01
N ASP A 501 10.95 4.62 9.73
CA ASP A 501 12.20 4.03 10.17
C ASP A 501 12.53 2.71 9.46
N THR A 502 11.82 2.39 8.40
CA THR A 502 11.90 1.10 7.73
C THR A 502 11.98 1.27 6.22
N LEU A 503 12.96 0.63 5.60
CA LEU A 503 13.00 0.41 4.16
C LEU A 503 12.02 -0.73 3.83
N VAL A 504 10.92 -0.40 3.17
CA VAL A 504 9.88 -1.36 2.78
C VAL A 504 10.04 -1.71 1.31
N MET A 505 10.25 -2.99 1.02
CA MET A 505 10.49 -3.50 -0.33
C MET A 505 9.51 -4.60 -0.69
N TRP A 506 8.94 -4.53 -1.87
CA TRP A 506 8.18 -5.61 -2.51
C TRP A 506 8.88 -6.03 -3.81
N GLU A 507 9.20 -7.31 -3.95
CA GLU A 507 9.81 -7.87 -5.16
C GLU A 507 8.79 -8.68 -5.94
N ALA A 508 8.54 -8.30 -7.19
CA ALA A 508 7.82 -9.15 -8.12
C ALA A 508 8.69 -10.35 -8.54
N GLN A 509 8.09 -11.52 -8.72
CA GLN A 509 8.84 -12.69 -9.18
C GLN A 509 9.48 -12.44 -10.57
N TYR A 510 8.72 -11.80 -11.46
CA TYR A 510 9.16 -11.09 -12.65
C TYR A 510 8.42 -9.76 -12.70
N GLY A 511 9.07 -8.72 -13.17
CA GLY A 511 8.44 -7.39 -13.28
C GLY A 511 7.20 -7.39 -14.17
N ASP A 512 7.12 -8.33 -15.11
CA ASP A 512 5.94 -8.56 -15.95
C ASP A 512 4.67 -8.78 -15.13
N PHE A 513 4.75 -9.47 -13.99
CA PHE A 513 3.60 -9.79 -13.15
C PHE A 513 3.12 -8.62 -12.28
N ALA A 514 3.90 -7.55 -12.17
CA ALA A 514 3.46 -6.35 -11.46
C ALA A 514 2.18 -5.73 -12.05
N ASN A 515 1.83 -6.06 -13.28
CA ASN A 515 0.59 -5.59 -13.92
C ASN A 515 -0.68 -6.14 -13.27
N VAL A 516 -0.61 -7.26 -12.55
CA VAL A 516 -1.74 -7.78 -11.73
C VAL A 516 -2.06 -6.81 -10.59
N ALA A 517 -1.05 -6.09 -10.08
CA ALA A 517 -1.19 -5.07 -9.05
C ALA A 517 -1.26 -3.63 -9.61
N GLN A 518 -1.53 -3.43 -10.90
CA GLN A 518 -1.56 -2.10 -11.53
C GLN A 518 -2.50 -1.13 -10.82
N ILE A 519 -3.62 -1.63 -10.31
CA ILE A 519 -4.57 -0.84 -9.54
C ILE A 519 -3.94 -0.20 -8.28
N MET A 520 -3.05 -0.92 -7.59
CA MET A 520 -2.31 -0.38 -6.45
C MET A 520 -1.33 0.71 -6.89
N VAL A 521 -0.72 0.55 -8.04
CA VAL A 521 0.17 1.57 -8.61
C VAL A 521 -0.62 2.82 -8.96
N ASP A 522 -1.74 2.70 -9.71
CA ASP A 522 -2.51 3.82 -10.22
C ASP A 522 -3.25 4.59 -9.12
N GLN A 523 -3.86 3.87 -8.18
CA GLN A 523 -4.78 4.47 -7.21
C GLN A 523 -4.12 4.86 -5.89
N PHE A 524 -3.02 4.22 -5.51
CA PHE A 524 -2.36 4.44 -4.22
C PHE A 524 -0.92 4.96 -4.39
N ILE A 525 -0.03 4.20 -5.02
CA ILE A 525 1.41 4.51 -5.08
C ILE A 525 1.68 5.82 -5.83
N SER A 526 1.10 5.99 -7.03
CA SER A 526 1.36 7.16 -7.87
C SER A 526 0.59 8.40 -7.45
N SER A 527 -0.57 8.26 -6.81
CA SER A 527 -1.51 9.36 -6.59
C SER A 527 -1.91 9.59 -5.13
N GLY A 528 -1.56 8.68 -4.21
CA GLY A 528 -1.97 8.77 -2.79
C GLY A 528 -1.49 10.05 -2.11
N ARG A 529 -0.30 10.55 -2.47
CA ARG A 529 0.21 11.82 -1.97
C ARG A 529 -0.62 13.01 -2.43
N ALA A 530 -0.89 13.12 -3.72
CA ALA A 530 -1.64 14.22 -4.31
C ALA A 530 -3.11 14.23 -3.85
N LYS A 531 -3.72 13.04 -3.66
CA LYS A 531 -5.12 12.90 -3.24
C LYS A 531 -5.32 13.03 -1.74
N TRP A 532 -4.44 12.43 -0.94
CA TRP A 532 -4.68 12.20 0.49
C TRP A 532 -3.53 12.63 1.41
N GLY A 533 -2.44 13.17 0.85
CA GLY A 533 -1.26 13.57 1.63
C GLY A 533 -0.45 12.37 2.17
N GLN A 534 -0.62 11.18 1.62
CA GLN A 534 0.09 9.98 2.08
C GLN A 534 1.50 9.91 1.49
N ASP A 535 2.51 10.02 2.32
CA ASP A 535 3.92 9.87 1.94
C ASP A 535 4.35 8.39 2.10
N SER A 536 4.38 7.66 0.99
CA SER A 536 4.90 6.30 0.92
C SER A 536 6.39 6.30 0.57
N SER A 537 7.13 5.33 1.09
CA SER A 537 8.53 5.03 0.69
C SER A 537 8.66 3.60 0.13
N VAL A 538 7.57 2.98 -0.27
CA VAL A 538 7.60 1.62 -0.81
C VAL A 538 8.56 1.52 -2.00
N THR A 539 9.40 0.50 -1.98
CA THR A 539 10.33 0.18 -3.07
C THR A 539 9.83 -1.04 -3.81
N MET A 540 9.56 -0.90 -5.09
CA MET A 540 9.20 -2.01 -5.96
C MET A 540 10.44 -2.52 -6.69
N LEU A 541 10.81 -3.78 -6.46
CA LEU A 541 11.91 -4.46 -7.14
C LEU A 541 11.34 -5.28 -8.29
N LEU A 542 11.64 -4.86 -9.54
CA LEU A 542 10.98 -5.39 -10.74
C LEU A 542 12.01 -6.02 -11.69
N PRO A 543 12.21 -7.34 -11.67
CA PRO A 543 13.08 -8.01 -12.64
C PRO A 543 12.67 -7.69 -14.08
N HIS A 544 13.61 -7.11 -14.84
CA HIS A 544 13.40 -6.59 -16.19
C HIS A 544 14.64 -6.86 -17.06
N GLY A 545 14.43 -7.15 -18.33
CA GLY A 545 15.51 -7.37 -19.30
C GLY A 545 15.11 -8.39 -20.37
N TYR A 546 15.56 -8.17 -21.58
CA TYR A 546 15.24 -8.97 -22.76
C TYR A 546 16.32 -10.03 -22.97
N GLU A 547 16.09 -11.22 -22.45
CA GLU A 547 17.08 -12.29 -22.32
C GLU A 547 16.56 -13.64 -22.84
N GLY A 548 15.66 -13.61 -23.82
CA GLY A 548 15.08 -14.83 -24.42
C GLY A 548 14.02 -15.50 -23.54
N GLY A 549 13.51 -14.83 -22.52
CA GLY A 549 12.44 -15.36 -21.63
C GLY A 549 11.04 -15.29 -22.22
N GLY A 550 10.88 -14.75 -23.45
CA GLY A 550 9.59 -14.58 -24.09
C GLY A 550 8.79 -13.38 -23.60
N PRO A 551 7.52 -13.24 -24.04
CA PRO A 551 6.71 -12.04 -23.81
C PRO A 551 6.42 -11.70 -22.35
N GLU A 552 6.39 -12.70 -21.45
CA GLU A 552 5.91 -12.54 -20.09
C GLU A 552 7.02 -12.64 -19.02
N HIS A 553 8.29 -12.64 -19.45
CA HIS A 553 9.46 -12.70 -18.58
C HIS A 553 10.56 -11.73 -19.05
N SER A 554 10.18 -10.64 -19.69
CA SER A 554 11.10 -9.67 -20.27
C SER A 554 10.86 -8.25 -19.81
N SER A 555 9.61 -7.80 -19.67
CA SER A 555 9.29 -6.40 -19.44
C SER A 555 8.44 -6.15 -18.20
N ALA A 556 9.00 -5.39 -17.28
CA ALA A 556 8.22 -4.80 -16.17
C ALA A 556 7.34 -3.62 -16.62
N ARG A 557 7.27 -3.33 -17.92
CA ARG A 557 6.49 -2.21 -18.49
C ARG A 557 6.93 -0.86 -17.92
N LEU A 558 8.23 -0.58 -18.04
CA LEU A 558 8.86 0.67 -17.59
C LEU A 558 8.10 1.92 -18.06
N GLU A 559 7.58 1.91 -19.28
CA GLU A 559 6.78 2.98 -19.89
C GLU A 559 5.54 3.37 -19.07
N ARG A 560 4.90 2.41 -18.39
CA ARG A 560 3.70 2.69 -17.57
C ARG A 560 4.03 3.52 -16.36
N TYR A 561 5.13 3.20 -15.68
CA TYR A 561 5.59 3.99 -14.52
C TYR A 561 6.02 5.38 -14.94
N LEU A 562 6.77 5.50 -16.02
CA LEU A 562 7.22 6.79 -16.54
C LEU A 562 6.06 7.69 -16.97
N GLN A 563 4.98 7.09 -17.52
CA GLN A 563 3.76 7.83 -17.85
C GLN A 563 3.07 8.41 -16.61
N LEU A 564 3.11 7.71 -15.48
CA LEU A 564 2.48 8.12 -14.22
C LEU A 564 3.30 9.16 -13.45
N CYS A 565 4.53 9.44 -13.88
CA CYS A 565 5.44 10.37 -13.21
C CYS A 565 5.02 11.83 -13.41
N ALA A 566 4.70 12.50 -12.32
CA ALA A 566 4.41 13.93 -12.25
C ALA A 566 4.65 14.48 -10.84
N GLU A 567 4.94 15.77 -10.72
CA GLU A 567 5.00 16.49 -9.43
C GLU A 567 5.94 15.84 -8.38
N GLY A 568 6.96 15.10 -8.84
CA GLY A 568 7.88 14.36 -7.94
C GLY A 568 7.20 13.27 -7.13
N ASN A 569 6.14 12.66 -7.66
CA ASN A 569 5.32 11.67 -6.96
C ASN A 569 6.04 10.36 -6.65
N MET A 570 7.04 9.97 -7.43
CA MET A 570 7.82 8.75 -7.26
C MET A 570 9.24 8.92 -7.81
N ARG A 571 10.07 7.90 -7.70
CA ARG A 571 11.36 7.77 -8.38
C ARG A 571 11.35 6.54 -9.25
N VAL A 572 11.95 6.61 -10.44
CA VAL A 572 12.09 5.48 -11.37
C VAL A 572 13.54 5.33 -11.76
N ALA A 573 14.15 4.18 -11.47
CA ALA A 573 15.56 3.95 -11.72
C ALA A 573 15.82 2.54 -12.26
N TYR A 574 16.94 2.41 -12.98
CA TYR A 574 17.44 1.14 -13.49
C TYR A 574 18.96 1.08 -13.32
N PRO A 575 19.46 0.70 -12.13
CA PRO A 575 20.88 0.62 -11.86
C PRO A 575 21.56 -0.43 -12.74
N SER A 576 22.76 -0.10 -13.20
CA SER A 576 23.53 -0.98 -14.10
C SER A 576 24.69 -1.70 -13.38
N THR A 577 24.97 -1.39 -12.11
CA THR A 577 26.01 -2.06 -11.32
C THR A 577 25.55 -2.38 -9.89
N PRO A 578 26.14 -3.39 -9.21
CA PRO A 578 25.88 -3.68 -7.80
C PRO A 578 26.11 -2.48 -6.87
N ALA A 579 27.14 -1.67 -7.13
CA ALA A 579 27.41 -0.46 -6.34
C ALA A 579 26.29 0.58 -6.46
N GLN A 580 25.77 0.81 -7.67
CA GLN A 580 24.60 1.68 -7.87
C GLN A 580 23.37 1.15 -7.12
N TYR A 581 23.17 -0.16 -7.12
CA TYR A 581 22.10 -0.81 -6.37
C TYR A 581 22.28 -0.64 -4.86
N PHE A 582 23.49 -0.86 -4.33
CA PHE A 582 23.82 -0.60 -2.93
C PHE A 582 23.51 0.84 -2.53
N HIS A 583 23.96 1.80 -3.31
CA HIS A 583 23.77 3.21 -3.00
C HIS A 583 22.31 3.67 -3.11
N ILE A 584 21.54 3.17 -4.10
CA ILE A 584 20.14 3.60 -4.25
C ILE A 584 19.26 3.05 -3.13
N LEU A 585 19.50 1.83 -2.64
CA LEU A 585 18.78 1.29 -1.48
C LEU A 585 19.05 2.11 -0.22
N ARG A 586 20.32 2.44 0.04
CA ARG A 586 20.68 3.29 1.19
C ARG A 586 20.16 4.72 1.03
N ARG A 587 20.19 5.29 -0.19
CA ARG A 587 19.57 6.59 -0.47
C ARG A 587 18.08 6.56 -0.17
N GLN A 588 17.35 5.54 -0.60
CA GLN A 588 15.93 5.39 -0.36
C GLN A 588 15.59 5.33 1.14
N ALA A 589 16.43 4.65 1.90
CA ALA A 589 16.25 4.52 3.34
C ALA A 589 16.55 5.82 4.12
N HIS A 590 17.55 6.60 3.68
CA HIS A 590 18.03 7.79 4.41
C HIS A 590 17.45 9.10 3.92
N THR A 591 16.78 9.13 2.76
CA THR A 591 16.20 10.37 2.24
C THR A 591 15.00 10.80 3.06
N ALA A 592 15.03 12.04 3.58
CA ALA A 592 13.92 12.62 4.33
C ALA A 592 12.66 12.80 3.47
N GLU A 593 12.84 13.07 2.17
CA GLU A 593 11.75 13.16 1.21
C GLU A 593 11.28 11.77 0.79
N ARG A 594 10.26 11.27 1.47
CA ARG A 594 9.69 9.96 1.22
C ARG A 594 8.91 9.93 -0.10
N ARG A 595 9.34 9.06 -0.99
CA ARG A 595 8.68 8.80 -2.29
C ARG A 595 8.79 7.32 -2.61
N PRO A 596 7.79 6.73 -3.27
CA PRO A 596 7.92 5.39 -3.84
C PRO A 596 9.10 5.31 -4.80
N LEU A 597 9.84 4.20 -4.75
CA LEU A 597 10.92 3.90 -5.67
C LEU A 597 10.53 2.71 -6.54
N ILE A 598 10.46 2.94 -7.85
CA ILE A 598 10.27 1.89 -8.84
C ILE A 598 11.63 1.52 -9.40
N LEU A 599 12.10 0.34 -9.09
CA LEU A 599 13.46 -0.09 -9.36
C LEU A 599 13.48 -1.28 -10.31
N MET A 600 13.88 -1.04 -11.55
CA MET A 600 14.13 -2.13 -12.50
C MET A 600 15.31 -2.95 -12.02
N GLN A 601 15.16 -4.27 -11.93
CA GLN A 601 16.19 -5.19 -11.47
C GLN A 601 16.71 -6.03 -12.65
N PRO A 602 18.01 -6.29 -12.73
CA PRO A 602 18.52 -7.19 -13.75
C PRO A 602 18.21 -8.65 -13.42
N LYS A 603 18.30 -9.49 -14.45
CA LYS A 603 18.22 -10.95 -14.34
C LYS A 603 19.60 -11.60 -14.56
N SER A 604 20.18 -11.46 -15.74
CA SER A 604 21.50 -12.04 -16.06
C SER A 604 22.64 -11.26 -15.43
N LEU A 605 22.53 -9.92 -15.30
CA LEU A 605 23.60 -9.09 -14.71
C LEU A 605 23.89 -9.46 -13.26
N VAL A 606 22.96 -10.11 -12.55
CA VAL A 606 23.18 -10.53 -11.16
C VAL A 606 24.47 -11.38 -10.99
N ARG A 607 24.96 -12.00 -12.08
CA ARG A 607 26.16 -12.85 -12.09
C ARG A 607 27.16 -12.50 -13.17
N LEU A 608 26.97 -11.41 -13.88
CA LEU A 608 27.89 -10.98 -14.93
C LEU A 608 29.18 -10.41 -14.31
N PRO A 609 30.37 -11.00 -14.52
CA PRO A 609 31.60 -10.53 -13.90
C PRO A 609 31.95 -9.09 -14.29
N GLU A 610 31.63 -8.69 -15.52
CA GLU A 610 31.89 -7.33 -16.04
C GLU A 610 31.04 -6.26 -15.35
N ALA A 611 29.90 -6.65 -14.73
CA ALA A 611 29.05 -5.77 -13.97
C ALA A 611 29.46 -5.68 -12.49
N ALA A 612 30.23 -6.65 -11.99
CA ALA A 612 30.61 -6.73 -10.58
C ALA A 612 31.36 -5.47 -10.13
N SER A 613 31.13 -5.08 -8.88
CA SER A 613 31.72 -3.88 -8.28
C SER A 613 32.91 -4.22 -7.39
N LYS A 614 33.68 -3.20 -7.05
CA LYS A 614 34.78 -3.27 -6.06
C LYS A 614 34.29 -2.71 -4.72
N LEU A 615 34.96 -3.08 -3.66
CA LEU A 615 34.72 -2.52 -2.33
C LEU A 615 34.83 -0.98 -2.35
N SER A 616 35.81 -0.43 -3.07
CA SER A 616 35.98 1.03 -3.24
C SER A 616 34.75 1.73 -3.81
N ASP A 617 33.96 1.05 -4.61
CA ASP A 617 32.76 1.63 -5.21
C ASP A 617 31.61 1.80 -4.18
N LEU A 618 31.64 1.00 -3.10
CA LEU A 618 30.67 1.08 -1.99
C LEU A 618 31.14 2.03 -0.88
N THR A 619 32.48 2.19 -0.73
CA THR A 619 33.05 3.03 0.32
C THR A 619 33.23 4.48 -0.09
N ASN A 620 33.12 4.78 -1.37
CA ASN A 620 33.31 6.12 -1.91
C ASN A 620 32.10 6.52 -2.80
N GLY A 621 31.73 7.75 -2.73
CA GLY A 621 30.68 8.31 -3.59
C GLY A 621 29.25 8.06 -3.07
N ALA A 622 28.33 8.06 -4.00
CA ALA A 622 26.89 7.91 -3.79
C ALA A 622 26.23 7.40 -5.08
N PHE A 623 24.91 7.18 -5.05
CA PHE A 623 24.17 6.88 -6.28
C PHE A 623 24.33 8.01 -7.30
N GLN A 624 24.72 7.64 -8.52
CA GLN A 624 24.90 8.55 -9.63
C GLN A 624 23.70 8.42 -10.60
N PRO A 625 22.87 9.46 -10.76
CA PRO A 625 21.73 9.43 -11.68
C PRO A 625 22.14 9.20 -13.15
N VAL A 626 23.33 9.67 -13.53
CA VAL A 626 23.93 9.46 -14.87
C VAL A 626 25.41 9.11 -14.70
N ILE A 627 25.86 8.13 -15.43
CA ILE A 627 27.27 7.72 -15.43
C ILE A 627 27.87 7.95 -16.82
N ASP A 628 28.87 8.82 -16.88
CA ASP A 628 29.63 9.12 -18.10
C ASP A 628 30.60 7.98 -18.49
N ASP A 629 31.06 8.01 -19.70
CA ASP A 629 32.00 7.01 -20.22
C ASP A 629 33.45 7.32 -19.84
N ALA A 630 33.91 6.70 -18.77
CA ALA A 630 35.27 6.88 -18.30
C ALA A 630 36.36 6.43 -19.30
N SER A 631 36.01 5.53 -20.22
CA SER A 631 36.98 4.99 -21.20
C SER A 631 37.44 6.00 -22.29
N VAL A 632 36.62 7.02 -22.51
CA VAL A 632 36.90 8.09 -23.48
C VAL A 632 37.27 9.42 -22.82
N SER A 633 37.49 9.44 -21.52
CA SER A 633 37.75 10.66 -20.75
C SER A 633 38.96 11.46 -21.22
N SER A 634 39.99 10.78 -21.77
CA SER A 634 41.20 11.41 -22.33
C SER A 634 41.07 11.78 -23.83
N GLN A 635 39.94 11.46 -24.47
CA GLN A 635 39.71 11.61 -25.89
C GLN A 635 38.39 12.31 -26.22
N ARG A 636 37.86 13.12 -25.30
CA ARG A 636 36.55 13.78 -25.42
C ARG A 636 36.41 14.61 -26.69
N GLU A 637 37.50 15.23 -27.16
CA GLU A 637 37.53 16.03 -28.38
C GLU A 637 37.33 15.21 -29.67
N SER A 638 37.56 13.89 -29.63
CA SER A 638 37.37 13.00 -30.76
C SER A 638 35.98 12.35 -30.82
N VAL A 639 35.21 12.49 -29.74
CA VAL A 639 33.87 11.88 -29.62
C VAL A 639 32.87 12.67 -30.45
N LYS A 640 32.26 12.00 -31.44
CA LYS A 640 31.25 12.56 -32.33
C LYS A 640 29.83 12.11 -32.04
N ARG A 641 29.69 11.03 -31.28
CA ARG A 641 28.39 10.45 -30.91
C ARG A 641 28.35 10.08 -29.47
N ILE A 642 27.26 10.50 -28.78
CA ILE A 642 26.90 9.99 -27.47
C ILE A 642 25.73 9.01 -27.62
N VAL A 643 25.92 7.82 -27.06
CA VAL A 643 24.86 6.79 -26.94
C VAL A 643 24.40 6.77 -25.51
N PHE A 644 23.20 7.26 -25.27
CA PHE A 644 22.51 7.11 -23.98
C PHE A 644 21.75 5.79 -23.95
N CYS A 645 21.80 5.10 -22.82
CA CYS A 645 21.06 3.85 -22.56
C CYS A 645 20.78 3.68 -21.07
N THR A 646 19.99 2.68 -20.71
CA THR A 646 19.73 2.31 -19.31
C THR A 646 19.77 0.80 -19.15
N GLY A 647 20.23 0.31 -17.98
CA GLY A 647 20.23 -1.10 -17.62
C GLY A 647 21.18 -1.98 -18.46
N LYS A 648 20.76 -3.22 -18.70
CA LYS A 648 21.57 -4.30 -19.25
C LYS A 648 22.15 -4.00 -20.64
N ILE A 649 21.42 -3.30 -21.51
CA ILE A 649 21.86 -3.01 -22.88
C ILE A 649 23.22 -2.31 -22.94
N TYR A 650 23.62 -1.62 -21.85
CA TYR A 650 24.95 -1.05 -21.74
C TYR A 650 26.07 -2.08 -21.96
N TYR A 651 25.93 -3.27 -21.36
CA TYR A 651 26.95 -4.31 -21.47
C TYR A 651 27.01 -4.92 -22.86
N ASP A 652 25.86 -5.06 -23.55
CA ASP A 652 25.82 -5.53 -24.92
C ASP A 652 26.48 -4.50 -25.88
N LEU A 653 26.24 -3.21 -25.63
CA LEU A 653 26.91 -2.12 -26.37
C LEU A 653 28.42 -2.06 -26.09
N LEU A 654 28.81 -2.24 -24.82
CA LEU A 654 30.21 -2.26 -24.42
C LEU A 654 30.97 -3.43 -25.05
N ASP A 655 30.38 -4.62 -25.08
CA ASP A 655 30.96 -5.80 -25.71
C ASP A 655 31.07 -5.60 -27.25
N LYS A 656 30.03 -5.06 -27.88
CA LYS A 656 30.05 -4.70 -29.31
C LYS A 656 31.16 -3.70 -29.61
N ARG A 657 31.31 -2.65 -28.81
CA ARG A 657 32.37 -1.65 -28.97
C ARG A 657 33.77 -2.27 -28.84
N LYS A 658 33.97 -3.19 -27.90
CA LYS A 658 35.26 -3.91 -27.76
C LYS A 658 35.59 -4.77 -28.96
N ARG A 659 34.59 -5.39 -29.58
CA ARG A 659 34.81 -6.27 -30.74
C ARG A 659 35.06 -5.52 -32.05
N ASP A 660 34.28 -4.46 -32.29
CA ASP A 660 34.24 -3.81 -33.60
C ASP A 660 35.09 -2.53 -33.68
N GLY A 661 35.67 -2.08 -32.56
CA GLY A 661 36.23 -0.75 -32.43
C GLY A 661 35.13 0.31 -32.41
N GLY A 662 35.13 1.22 -31.48
CA GLY A 662 34.11 2.25 -31.35
C GLY A 662 34.72 3.63 -31.12
N GLU A 663 35.73 3.95 -31.94
CA GLU A 663 36.37 5.26 -31.90
C GLU A 663 35.34 6.37 -32.15
N GLY A 664 35.39 7.42 -31.35
CA GLY A 664 34.47 8.56 -31.46
C GLY A 664 33.04 8.32 -30.90
N VAL A 665 32.80 7.24 -30.12
CA VAL A 665 31.52 6.96 -29.52
C VAL A 665 31.67 6.88 -27.98
N ALA A 666 30.88 7.67 -27.26
CA ALA A 666 30.73 7.59 -25.79
C ALA A 666 29.46 6.84 -25.42
N LEU A 667 29.55 5.93 -24.41
CA LEU A 667 28.39 5.17 -23.86
C LEU A 667 28.04 5.75 -22.50
N VAL A 668 26.93 6.45 -22.40
CA VAL A 668 26.45 7.12 -21.18
C VAL A 668 25.23 6.38 -20.65
N ARG A 669 25.29 6.04 -19.34
CA ARG A 669 24.21 5.32 -18.67
C ARG A 669 23.32 6.28 -17.89
N VAL A 670 22.02 6.24 -18.13
CA VAL A 670 21.02 6.93 -17.32
C VAL A 670 20.49 5.93 -16.31
N GLU A 671 20.90 6.08 -15.05
CA GLU A 671 20.54 5.17 -13.95
C GLU A 671 19.22 5.58 -13.27
N GLU A 672 18.89 6.88 -13.25
CA GLU A 672 17.62 7.42 -12.77
C GLU A 672 16.87 8.12 -13.91
N LEU A 673 15.70 7.58 -14.24
CA LEU A 673 14.87 8.09 -15.33
C LEU A 673 13.89 9.18 -14.85
N TYR A 674 13.43 9.06 -13.59
CA TYR A 674 12.61 10.08 -12.96
C TYR A 674 12.95 10.21 -11.47
N PRO A 675 13.15 11.43 -10.94
CA PRO A 675 13.19 12.69 -11.69
C PRO A 675 14.29 12.69 -12.76
N TRP A 676 14.03 13.37 -13.91
CA TRP A 676 15.01 13.40 -14.99
C TRP A 676 16.23 14.23 -14.60
N PRO A 677 17.46 13.69 -14.68
CA PRO A 677 18.69 14.37 -14.26
C PRO A 677 19.19 15.35 -15.35
N HIS A 678 18.43 16.43 -15.53
CA HIS A 678 18.64 17.37 -16.63
C HIS A 678 20.04 18.00 -16.63
N ASP A 679 20.50 18.49 -15.48
CA ASP A 679 21.76 19.22 -15.36
C ASP A 679 22.97 18.29 -15.56
N GLU A 680 22.89 17.07 -15.04
CA GLU A 680 23.92 16.06 -15.25
C GLU A 680 24.04 15.66 -16.72
N VAL A 681 22.92 15.41 -17.37
CA VAL A 681 22.87 15.08 -18.81
C VAL A 681 23.41 16.24 -19.64
N ALA A 682 22.99 17.48 -19.39
CA ALA A 682 23.48 18.67 -20.09
C ALA A 682 25.00 18.83 -19.91
N ARG A 683 25.50 18.74 -18.68
CA ARG A 683 26.93 18.84 -18.35
C ARG A 683 27.76 17.77 -19.06
N ILE A 684 27.26 16.53 -19.14
CA ILE A 684 27.96 15.46 -19.89
C ILE A 684 27.98 15.80 -21.38
N VAL A 685 26.88 16.20 -21.98
CA VAL A 685 26.81 16.58 -23.41
C VAL A 685 27.79 17.72 -23.71
N ASP A 686 27.80 18.77 -22.90
CA ASP A 686 28.68 19.94 -23.07
C ASP A 686 30.18 19.56 -22.92
N SER A 687 30.48 18.48 -22.22
CA SER A 687 31.85 18.01 -22.05
C SER A 687 32.47 17.34 -23.33
N TYR A 688 31.66 17.14 -24.38
CA TYR A 688 32.06 16.57 -25.68
C TYR A 688 31.97 17.60 -26.78
N PRO A 689 33.01 18.42 -27.03
CA PRO A 689 32.92 19.59 -27.88
C PRO A 689 32.73 19.30 -29.40
N ALA A 690 33.05 18.09 -29.85
CA ALA A 690 32.91 17.68 -31.25
C ALA A 690 31.65 16.86 -31.54
N ILE A 691 30.68 16.87 -30.64
CA ILE A 691 29.46 16.06 -30.76
C ILE A 691 28.61 16.46 -31.96
N GLU A 692 28.25 15.49 -32.80
CA GLU A 692 27.42 15.67 -33.98
C GLU A 692 26.05 14.97 -33.84
N ASP A 693 25.95 13.94 -32.96
CA ASP A 693 24.82 13.02 -32.92
C ASP A 693 24.60 12.46 -31.52
N VAL A 694 23.35 12.49 -31.04
CA VAL A 694 22.91 11.90 -29.78
C VAL A 694 21.90 10.80 -30.08
N VAL A 695 22.11 9.64 -29.51
CA VAL A 695 21.28 8.46 -29.72
C VAL A 695 20.78 7.90 -28.41
N TRP A 696 19.51 7.54 -28.34
CA TRP A 696 18.97 6.68 -27.30
C TRP A 696 18.88 5.24 -27.81
N VAL A 697 19.44 4.31 -27.03
CA VAL A 697 19.38 2.86 -27.31
C VAL A 697 18.66 2.16 -26.17
N GLN A 698 17.71 1.31 -26.51
CA GLN A 698 16.98 0.47 -25.55
C GLN A 698 16.68 -0.92 -26.11
N GLU A 699 16.45 -1.89 -25.21
CA GLU A 699 16.08 -3.27 -25.56
C GLU A 699 14.61 -3.40 -25.96
N GLU A 700 13.77 -2.58 -25.37
CA GLU A 700 12.31 -2.61 -25.52
C GLU A 700 11.89 -2.13 -26.94
N PRO A 701 10.74 -2.58 -27.44
CA PRO A 701 10.13 -2.02 -28.64
C PRO A 701 9.97 -0.50 -28.54
N LYS A 702 9.98 0.20 -29.68
CA LYS A 702 9.96 1.66 -29.72
C LYS A 702 8.76 2.31 -29.02
N ASN A 703 7.61 1.64 -29.01
CA ASN A 703 6.39 2.10 -28.29
C ASN A 703 6.40 1.73 -26.80
N MET A 704 7.43 1.06 -26.30
CA MET A 704 7.61 0.63 -24.92
C MET A 704 8.93 1.18 -24.37
N GLY A 705 9.24 0.86 -23.09
CA GLY A 705 10.46 1.33 -22.44
C GLY A 705 10.47 2.84 -22.23
N ALA A 706 11.67 3.42 -22.24
CA ALA A 706 11.86 4.82 -21.86
C ALA A 706 11.77 5.82 -23.01
N TRP A 707 11.84 5.41 -24.28
CA TRP A 707 12.00 6.30 -25.42
C TRP A 707 11.02 7.49 -25.44
N SER A 708 9.72 7.25 -25.34
CA SER A 708 8.70 8.30 -25.40
C SER A 708 8.83 9.34 -24.27
N PHE A 709 9.35 8.91 -23.13
CA PHE A 709 9.61 9.75 -21.96
C PHE A 709 10.93 10.53 -22.09
N VAL A 710 12.00 9.88 -22.50
CA VAL A 710 13.34 10.48 -22.53
C VAL A 710 13.56 11.40 -23.72
N TRP A 711 12.95 11.12 -24.88
CA TRP A 711 13.18 11.89 -26.11
C TRP A 711 12.95 13.41 -25.94
N PRO A 712 11.82 13.92 -25.45
CA PRO A 712 11.63 15.35 -25.28
C PRO A 712 12.60 15.96 -24.26
N ARG A 713 12.97 15.20 -23.23
CA ARG A 713 13.88 15.62 -22.16
C ARG A 713 15.33 15.70 -22.65
N LEU A 714 15.79 14.69 -23.38
CA LEU A 714 17.12 14.70 -24.02
C LEU A 714 17.25 15.89 -24.98
N ARG A 715 16.24 16.19 -25.78
CA ARG A 715 16.25 17.35 -26.66
C ARG A 715 16.45 18.66 -25.92
N VAL A 716 15.80 18.82 -24.78
CA VAL A 716 15.98 20.01 -23.94
C VAL A 716 17.39 20.04 -23.35
N SER A 717 17.88 18.93 -22.81
CA SER A 717 19.21 18.80 -22.20
C SER A 717 20.35 18.98 -23.24
N THR A 718 20.09 18.76 -24.52
CA THR A 718 21.05 19.03 -25.64
C THR A 718 20.88 20.43 -26.27
N GLY A 719 20.14 21.34 -25.62
CA GLY A 719 19.87 22.69 -26.09
C GLY A 719 19.05 22.75 -27.39
N ASN A 720 18.36 21.68 -27.77
CA ASN A 720 17.61 21.51 -29.03
C ASN A 720 18.47 21.67 -30.32
N ALA A 721 19.79 21.81 -30.22
CA ALA A 721 20.70 22.01 -31.36
C ALA A 721 21.13 20.70 -32.01
N ILE A 722 21.11 19.60 -31.25
CA ILE A 722 21.60 18.29 -31.72
C ILE A 722 20.40 17.37 -31.97
N THR A 723 20.47 16.62 -33.09
CA THR A 723 19.43 15.63 -33.40
C THR A 723 19.51 14.45 -32.44
N VAL A 724 18.40 14.17 -31.75
CA VAL A 724 18.27 12.98 -30.89
C VAL A 724 17.55 11.89 -31.66
N ARG A 725 18.20 10.74 -31.83
CA ARG A 725 17.70 9.58 -32.59
C ARG A 725 17.43 8.38 -31.71
N TYR A 726 16.52 7.52 -32.15
CA TYR A 726 16.24 6.22 -31.56
C TYR A 726 16.95 5.09 -32.33
N ILE A 727 17.55 4.17 -31.58
CA ILE A 727 18.03 2.88 -32.09
C ILE A 727 17.48 1.78 -31.18
N GLY A 728 16.81 0.80 -31.75
CA GLY A 728 16.21 -0.31 -31.01
C GLY A 728 15.19 -1.05 -31.84
N ARG A 729 14.37 -1.86 -31.22
CA ARG A 729 13.34 -2.66 -31.90
C ARG A 729 12.24 -1.76 -32.49
N ALA A 730 11.59 -2.25 -33.54
CA ALA A 730 10.40 -1.61 -34.09
C ALA A 730 9.24 -1.66 -33.10
N GLU A 731 8.19 -0.89 -33.32
CA GLU A 731 6.96 -0.95 -32.55
C GLU A 731 6.34 -2.36 -32.60
N ARG A 732 5.88 -2.86 -31.45
CA ARG A 732 5.27 -4.18 -31.29
C ARG A 732 4.11 -4.12 -30.30
N ALA A 733 3.12 -5.00 -30.51
CA ALA A 733 2.02 -5.21 -29.56
C ALA A 733 2.48 -6.09 -28.39
N SER A 734 3.29 -7.11 -28.66
CA SER A 734 3.93 -7.96 -27.64
C SER A 734 5.30 -7.39 -27.25
N PRO A 735 5.70 -7.45 -25.98
CA PRO A 735 6.99 -6.91 -25.53
C PRO A 735 8.19 -7.65 -26.15
N ALA A 736 8.12 -8.96 -26.31
CA ALA A 736 9.20 -9.78 -26.81
C ALA A 736 8.69 -10.91 -27.72
N GLU A 737 9.61 -11.51 -28.47
CA GLU A 737 9.37 -12.66 -29.34
C GLU A 737 9.26 -13.94 -28.48
N GLY A 738 8.39 -14.87 -28.92
CA GLY A 738 8.22 -16.20 -28.29
C GLY A 738 9.17 -17.26 -28.83
N TYR A 739 9.95 -16.95 -29.85
CA TYR A 739 10.90 -17.86 -30.48
C TYR A 739 12.32 -17.32 -30.34
N ALA A 740 13.28 -18.22 -30.13
CA ALA A 740 14.69 -17.86 -30.24
C ALA A 740 15.01 -17.54 -31.69
N GLU A 741 15.47 -16.33 -31.97
CA GLU A 741 16.00 -15.93 -33.27
C GLU A 741 17.50 -16.27 -33.40
#